data_26a948ddb431f91292da57450da67ad8
#
_entry.id   26a948ddb431f91292da57450da67ad8
#
_cell.length_a   1.000
_cell.length_b   1.000
_cell.length_c   1.000
_cell.angle_alpha   90.00
_cell.angle_beta   90.00
_cell.angle_gamma   90.00
#
_symmetry.space_group_name_H-M   'P 1'
#
loop_
_entity.id
_entity.type
_entity.pdbx_description
1 polymer ?
#
loop_
_entity_poly.entity_id
_entity_poly.type
_entity_poly.pdbx_seq_one_letter_code
_entity_poly.pdbx_strand_id
1 'polypeptide(L)'
;MTTVREDLGKGPEGTGDGQRGQPAAGTPRPHAPRRWRPSLTSVVGLVRRHWLFSLVLAVAVLPRLVAMLGFRPAMLFRLDTFDYLWGAVHLSPNVINPSGYSLFLWLLLPFHSLVLVVVLQHLMGLGVATMVYAVLRRYRLPAWGATLAATPILFDPEQIMIEHLIMADMLAMFLMVGAFAVLLLRDSPSLWRSATAGVLMGAATIVRPTVLPLIILIPIYLLIRRVGWRRAGAALVAGLLPVLGYMSWFAAAHGTFNMSNSNGLFLWSRTMSFAHCQVIKPPADLQELCPDAQPGPLARADPALRRLPKRYLWNHQIWAWRNTTSGFVPDDAAFTRANNERALRFAIMAIKAQPAAYAKTIGEEVIEPFTNTDNTLRFPVIAPSSSTLAPYNLRYAIGTIKAYTGSDQGVSRYLGYHFGTRTVHPYNVLMNKYQHILYLPGPVFGLIVLTGLVGILIPRRRSSAAALLWVSAVIIMVLPTAEHEYTYRYVIPAVPLVCMAAALAFRKPDRRAAPAAAATSAGPAAVGGPGPAAGPASAAGSDSAAGSDSAAGSDSASGSAADPEPPARPTPATQAAPATEPGSSAESAPQAEPAAQAGSVVSAEPATSAEPKAQAERPTQAEQPTQAEPPKGAERPAQAEPPA
;
A
#
# COMPACT_ATOMS: atom_id res chain seq x y z
N MET A 1 -62.17 36.15 -28.76
CA MET A 1 -63.58 36.19 -28.37
C MET A 1 -63.57 36.32 -26.88
N THR A 2 -63.81 37.49 -26.48
CA THR A 2 -64.81 38.04 -25.57
C THR A 2 -64.30 38.09 -24.13
N THR A 3 -63.68 39.18 -23.71
CA THR A 3 -64.07 40.31 -22.88
C THR A 3 -65.27 40.07 -21.96
N VAL A 4 -65.13 40.35 -20.66
CA VAL A 4 -65.98 41.29 -19.91
C VAL A 4 -65.30 41.67 -18.60
N ARG A 5 -65.27 42.93 -18.38
CA ARG A 5 -64.93 43.86 -17.30
C ARG A 5 -66.17 44.11 -16.47
N GLU A 6 -66.05 44.49 -15.19
CA GLU A 6 -66.84 45.45 -14.43
C GLU A 6 -66.57 45.18 -12.93
N ASP A 7 -66.11 46.02 -12.14
CA ASP A 7 -66.21 47.41 -11.72
C ASP A 7 -67.10 47.62 -10.50
N LEU A 8 -66.54 48.35 -9.51
CA LEU A 8 -67.16 49.24 -8.52
C LEU A 8 -67.88 48.69 -7.25
N GLY A 9 -67.36 49.16 -6.11
CA GLY A 9 -68.13 49.25 -4.82
C GLY A 9 -67.30 49.92 -3.74
N LYS A 10 -67.56 51.23 -3.52
CA LYS A 10 -66.99 52.11 -2.48
C LYS A 10 -67.51 51.75 -1.07
N GLY A 11 -66.68 52.09 -0.07
CA GLY A 11 -66.64 52.15 1.35
C GLY A 11 -67.91 52.27 2.20
N PRO A 12 -67.83 52.40 3.52
CA PRO A 12 -67.30 53.58 4.22
C PRO A 12 -66.48 53.30 5.51
N GLU A 13 -65.92 54.39 6.00
CA GLU A 13 -65.16 54.61 7.22
C GLU A 13 -65.83 54.17 8.51
N GLY A 14 -65.04 53.67 9.45
CA GLY A 14 -65.40 53.41 10.84
C GLY A 14 -64.19 53.43 11.75
N THR A 15 -64.09 54.48 12.51
CA THR A 15 -63.21 54.80 13.63
C THR A 15 -63.20 53.75 14.73
N GLY A 16 -62.03 53.42 15.33
CA GLY A 16 -62.03 52.91 16.70
C GLY A 16 -60.81 52.08 17.09
N ASP A 17 -60.02 52.66 17.91
CA ASP A 17 -59.19 52.16 19.04
C ASP A 17 -58.10 51.15 18.90
N GLY A 18 -56.97 51.59 19.43
CA GLY A 18 -55.68 50.94 19.58
C GLY A 18 -55.65 49.67 20.43
N GLN A 19 -55.13 48.66 19.88
CA GLN A 19 -54.44 47.61 20.63
C GLN A 19 -53.13 47.32 19.97
N ARG A 20 -52.02 47.51 20.73
CA ARG A 20 -50.66 47.12 20.35
C ARG A 20 -50.60 45.59 20.21
N GLY A 21 -50.68 45.09 18.99
CA GLY A 21 -50.44 43.70 18.66
C GLY A 21 -48.92 43.41 18.66
N GLN A 22 -48.52 42.43 19.43
CA GLN A 22 -47.19 41.80 19.39
C GLN A 22 -46.87 41.29 17.98
N PRO A 23 -45.63 41.40 17.51
CA PRO A 23 -45.27 40.84 16.22
C PRO A 23 -45.32 39.30 16.29
N ALA A 24 -46.11 38.72 15.41
CA ALA A 24 -46.21 37.27 15.21
C ALA A 24 -44.83 36.67 14.90
N ALA A 25 -44.46 35.65 15.64
CA ALA A 25 -43.27 34.85 15.42
C ALA A 25 -43.30 34.30 13.98
N GLY A 26 -42.40 34.85 13.15
CA GLY A 26 -42.22 34.37 11.79
C GLY A 26 -41.74 32.93 11.77
N THR A 27 -42.48 32.07 11.10
CA THR A 27 -42.10 30.68 10.80
C THR A 27 -40.71 30.64 10.17
N PRO A 28 -39.80 29.79 10.67
CA PRO A 28 -38.45 29.68 10.05
C PRO A 28 -38.58 29.13 8.63
N ARG A 29 -38.22 29.93 7.66
CA ARG A 29 -38.09 29.50 6.26
C ARG A 29 -37.10 28.34 6.18
N PRO A 30 -37.39 27.21 5.52
CA PRO A 30 -36.44 26.13 5.32
C PRO A 30 -35.24 26.66 4.57
N HIS A 31 -34.05 26.60 5.21
CA HIS A 31 -32.81 26.92 4.58
C HIS A 31 -32.55 25.92 3.44
N ALA A 32 -32.72 26.37 2.19
CA ALA A 32 -32.30 25.62 1.03
C ALA A 32 -30.80 25.27 1.15
N PRO A 33 -30.39 24.05 0.84
CA PRO A 33 -28.99 23.65 0.94
C PRO A 33 -28.18 24.57 0.02
N ARG A 34 -27.31 25.37 0.63
CA ARG A 34 -26.38 26.27 -0.06
C ARG A 34 -25.46 25.42 -0.92
N ARG A 35 -25.76 25.28 -2.22
CA ARG A 35 -24.90 24.63 -3.20
C ARG A 35 -23.57 25.40 -3.21
N TRP A 36 -22.55 24.77 -2.63
CA TRP A 36 -21.19 25.30 -2.57
C TRP A 36 -20.60 25.26 -3.99
N ARG A 37 -20.72 26.36 -4.74
CA ARG A 37 -19.94 26.57 -5.96
C ARG A 37 -18.73 27.41 -5.55
N PRO A 38 -17.49 26.87 -5.65
CA PRO A 38 -16.30 27.67 -5.39
C PRO A 38 -16.27 28.83 -6.41
N SER A 39 -16.38 30.07 -5.94
CA SER A 39 -16.17 31.22 -6.79
C SER A 39 -14.67 31.34 -7.12
N LEU A 40 -14.34 31.85 -8.32
CA LEU A 40 -12.95 32.09 -8.71
C LEU A 40 -12.19 32.95 -7.67
N THR A 41 -12.87 33.90 -7.04
CA THR A 41 -12.32 34.70 -5.94
C THR A 41 -11.93 33.87 -4.70
N SER A 42 -12.67 32.81 -4.38
CA SER A 42 -12.33 31.91 -3.27
C SER A 42 -11.10 31.04 -3.58
N VAL A 43 -10.94 30.61 -4.83
CA VAL A 43 -9.76 29.87 -5.29
C VAL A 43 -8.51 30.75 -5.26
N VAL A 44 -8.58 31.98 -5.81
CA VAL A 44 -7.47 32.94 -5.80
C VAL A 44 -7.07 33.28 -4.36
N GLY A 45 -8.05 33.47 -3.46
CA GLY A 45 -7.81 33.71 -2.03
C GLY A 45 -7.09 32.53 -1.35
N LEU A 46 -7.45 31.29 -1.71
CA LEU A 46 -6.79 30.07 -1.20
C LEU A 46 -5.33 29.98 -1.70
N VAL A 47 -5.10 30.20 -2.99
CA VAL A 47 -3.76 30.19 -3.59
C VAL A 47 -2.87 31.27 -2.93
N ARG A 48 -3.35 32.51 -2.79
CA ARG A 48 -2.61 33.58 -2.09
C ARG A 48 -2.28 33.22 -0.64
N ARG A 49 -3.23 32.63 0.09
CA ARG A 49 -3.03 32.23 1.48
C ARG A 49 -1.99 31.12 1.62
N HIS A 50 -1.84 30.24 0.63
CA HIS A 50 -0.93 29.10 0.60
C HIS A 50 0.08 29.21 -0.54
N TRP A 51 0.49 30.44 -0.91
CA TRP A 51 1.28 30.74 -2.10
C TRP A 51 2.54 29.89 -2.25
N LEU A 52 3.29 29.67 -1.15
CA LEU A 52 4.51 28.86 -1.15
C LEU A 52 4.22 27.43 -1.60
N PHE A 53 3.23 26.78 -1.00
CA PHE A 53 2.85 25.42 -1.37
C PHE A 53 2.31 25.37 -2.80
N SER A 54 1.50 26.34 -3.19
CA SER A 54 0.93 26.44 -4.54
C SER A 54 2.03 26.59 -5.60
N LEU A 55 3.06 27.41 -5.33
CA LEU A 55 4.22 27.56 -6.19
C LEU A 55 5.00 26.24 -6.31
N VAL A 56 5.33 25.60 -5.18
CA VAL A 56 6.07 24.32 -5.14
C VAL A 56 5.27 23.23 -5.86
N LEU A 57 3.95 23.17 -5.67
CA LEU A 57 3.07 22.23 -6.36
C LEU A 57 3.06 22.47 -7.88
N ALA A 58 3.04 23.73 -8.32
CA ALA A 58 3.08 24.09 -9.75
C ALA A 58 4.44 23.69 -10.36
N VAL A 59 5.56 23.94 -9.66
CA VAL A 59 6.90 23.53 -10.11
C VAL A 59 7.00 22.00 -10.20
N ALA A 60 6.36 21.26 -9.29
CA ALA A 60 6.35 19.80 -9.30
C ALA A 60 5.62 19.17 -10.50
N VAL A 61 4.84 19.95 -11.25
CA VAL A 61 4.24 19.50 -12.52
C VAL A 61 5.32 19.33 -13.60
N LEU A 62 6.40 20.13 -13.57
CA LEU A 62 7.42 20.12 -14.63
C LEU A 62 8.11 18.76 -14.80
N PRO A 63 8.68 18.12 -13.76
CA PRO A 63 9.31 16.82 -13.93
C PRO A 63 8.31 15.71 -14.36
N ARG A 64 7.03 15.83 -13.99
CA ARG A 64 5.97 14.93 -14.47
C ARG A 64 5.71 15.10 -15.96
N LEU A 65 5.66 16.35 -16.44
CA LEU A 65 5.55 16.62 -17.88
C LEU A 65 6.78 16.10 -18.64
N VAL A 66 7.99 16.26 -18.09
CA VAL A 66 9.21 15.71 -18.69
C VAL A 66 9.14 14.19 -18.76
N ALA A 67 8.69 13.51 -17.71
CA ALA A 67 8.49 12.06 -17.70
C ALA A 67 7.47 11.64 -18.77
N MET A 68 6.32 12.31 -18.85
CA MET A 68 5.28 12.04 -19.86
C MET A 68 5.73 12.27 -21.29
N LEU A 69 6.58 13.27 -21.52
CA LEU A 69 7.15 13.55 -22.84
C LEU A 69 8.28 12.57 -23.20
N GLY A 70 9.03 12.11 -22.19
CA GLY A 70 10.22 11.26 -22.35
C GLY A 70 9.92 9.77 -22.49
N PHE A 71 8.80 9.27 -21.93
CA PHE A 71 8.47 7.85 -21.84
C PHE A 71 7.02 7.59 -22.22
N ARG A 72 6.76 7.41 -23.51
CA ARG A 72 5.40 7.34 -24.08
C ARG A 72 4.98 5.90 -24.41
N PRO A 73 3.68 5.56 -24.29
CA PRO A 73 2.58 6.31 -23.67
C PRO A 73 2.62 6.22 -22.14
N ALA A 74 3.29 5.20 -21.60
CA ALA A 74 3.44 4.87 -20.20
C ALA A 74 4.67 3.98 -20.02
N MET A 75 5.14 3.78 -18.80
CA MET A 75 6.10 2.73 -18.48
C MET A 75 5.37 1.46 -18.05
N LEU A 76 5.87 0.33 -18.51
CA LEU A 76 5.32 -0.99 -18.22
C LEU A 76 6.27 -1.74 -17.29
N PHE A 77 5.72 -2.46 -16.32
CA PHE A 77 6.50 -3.21 -15.34
C PHE A 77 6.28 -4.71 -15.51
N ARG A 78 7.20 -5.38 -16.22
CA ARG A 78 7.21 -6.84 -16.41
C ARG A 78 5.80 -7.41 -16.71
N LEU A 79 5.52 -8.59 -16.13
CA LEU A 79 4.24 -9.29 -16.24
C LEU A 79 3.12 -8.57 -15.47
N ASP A 80 3.43 -7.90 -14.34
CA ASP A 80 2.42 -7.28 -13.49
C ASP A 80 1.50 -6.31 -14.26
N THR A 81 2.07 -5.46 -15.13
CA THR A 81 1.27 -4.54 -15.95
C THR A 81 0.31 -5.31 -16.85
N PHE A 82 0.78 -6.41 -17.43
CA PHE A 82 -0.02 -7.24 -18.32
C PHE A 82 -1.19 -7.89 -17.56
N ASP A 83 -0.93 -8.47 -16.39
CA ASP A 83 -1.96 -9.08 -15.53
C ASP A 83 -3.06 -8.09 -15.17
N TYR A 84 -2.67 -6.85 -14.84
CA TYR A 84 -3.65 -5.80 -14.55
C TYR A 84 -4.49 -5.41 -15.76
N LEU A 85 -3.87 -5.30 -16.94
CA LEU A 85 -4.57 -4.97 -18.19
C LEU A 85 -5.51 -6.11 -18.61
N TRP A 86 -5.03 -7.36 -18.53
CA TRP A 86 -5.83 -8.54 -18.84
C TRP A 86 -7.03 -8.63 -17.90
N GLY A 87 -6.82 -8.50 -16.60
CA GLY A 87 -7.89 -8.48 -15.60
C GLY A 87 -8.89 -7.33 -15.78
N ALA A 88 -8.46 -6.20 -16.34
CA ALA A 88 -9.36 -5.09 -16.67
C ALA A 88 -10.24 -5.37 -17.90
N VAL A 89 -9.67 -5.99 -18.93
CA VAL A 89 -10.38 -6.29 -20.18
C VAL A 89 -11.38 -7.42 -19.99
N HIS A 90 -10.99 -8.49 -19.27
CA HIS A 90 -11.82 -9.68 -19.08
C HIS A 90 -12.68 -9.65 -17.82
N LEU A 91 -12.48 -8.63 -16.96
CA LEU A 91 -13.16 -8.49 -15.67
C LEU A 91 -13.09 -9.80 -14.86
N SER A 92 -11.89 -10.38 -14.79
CA SER A 92 -11.60 -11.62 -14.06
C SER A 92 -10.63 -11.36 -12.91
N PRO A 93 -10.85 -11.96 -11.74
CA PRO A 93 -9.90 -11.86 -10.64
C PRO A 93 -8.64 -12.65 -10.96
N ASN A 94 -7.46 -12.00 -10.78
CA ASN A 94 -6.18 -12.61 -11.05
C ASN A 94 -5.71 -13.45 -9.84
N VAL A 95 -5.09 -14.61 -10.10
CA VAL A 95 -4.66 -15.56 -9.05
C VAL A 95 -3.42 -15.10 -8.29
N ILE A 96 -2.63 -14.18 -8.87
CA ILE A 96 -1.39 -13.65 -8.25
C ILE A 96 -1.66 -12.35 -7.55
N ASN A 97 -2.18 -11.35 -8.29
CA ASN A 97 -2.37 -9.99 -7.81
C ASN A 97 -3.86 -9.69 -7.62
N PRO A 98 -4.30 -9.20 -6.45
CA PRO A 98 -5.69 -8.75 -6.30
C PRO A 98 -6.06 -7.70 -7.33
N SER A 99 -7.28 -7.80 -7.86
CA SER A 99 -7.70 -7.07 -9.06
C SER A 99 -8.23 -5.66 -8.80
N GLY A 100 -7.97 -5.07 -7.62
CA GLY A 100 -8.41 -3.70 -7.33
C GLY A 100 -7.86 -2.65 -8.31
N TYR A 101 -6.63 -2.82 -8.77
CA TYR A 101 -6.07 -1.96 -9.81
C TYR A 101 -6.64 -2.27 -11.19
N SER A 102 -6.92 -3.53 -11.51
CA SER A 102 -7.63 -3.91 -12.74
C SER A 102 -9.03 -3.29 -12.80
N LEU A 103 -9.75 -3.21 -11.68
CA LEU A 103 -11.04 -2.51 -11.62
C LEU A 103 -10.91 -1.01 -11.89
N PHE A 104 -9.83 -0.36 -11.42
CA PHE A 104 -9.54 1.03 -11.77
C PHE A 104 -9.26 1.19 -13.28
N LEU A 105 -8.47 0.29 -13.87
CA LEU A 105 -8.21 0.29 -15.31
C LEU A 105 -9.49 -0.01 -16.11
N TRP A 106 -10.35 -0.90 -15.63
CA TRP A 106 -11.65 -1.21 -16.23
C TRP A 106 -12.56 0.03 -16.32
N LEU A 107 -12.59 0.86 -15.27
CA LEU A 107 -13.33 2.14 -15.30
C LEU A 107 -12.83 3.09 -16.39
N LEU A 108 -11.55 2.98 -16.76
CA LEU A 108 -10.91 3.81 -17.79
C LEU A 108 -10.88 3.12 -19.16
N LEU A 109 -11.31 1.86 -19.25
CA LEU A 109 -11.32 1.07 -20.48
C LEU A 109 -12.01 1.76 -21.67
N PRO A 110 -13.16 2.47 -21.50
CA PRO A 110 -13.82 3.13 -22.61
C PRO A 110 -12.97 4.19 -23.34
N PHE A 111 -11.98 4.75 -22.66
CA PHE A 111 -11.08 5.76 -23.24
C PHE A 111 -9.90 5.16 -24.01
N HIS A 112 -9.61 3.86 -23.85
CA HIS A 112 -8.51 3.16 -24.53
C HIS A 112 -7.17 3.92 -24.50
N SER A 113 -6.82 4.53 -23.37
CA SER A 113 -5.70 5.45 -23.27
C SER A 113 -4.85 5.24 -22.03
N LEU A 114 -3.65 4.66 -22.18
CA LEU A 114 -2.66 4.59 -21.12
C LEU A 114 -2.14 5.98 -20.70
N VAL A 115 -2.14 6.95 -21.62
CA VAL A 115 -1.79 8.33 -21.28
C VAL A 115 -2.75 8.89 -20.24
N LEU A 116 -4.06 8.62 -20.36
CA LEU A 116 -5.05 9.04 -19.38
C LEU A 116 -4.78 8.41 -18.00
N VAL A 117 -4.44 7.11 -17.97
CA VAL A 117 -4.07 6.41 -16.73
C VAL A 117 -2.89 7.10 -16.05
N VAL A 118 -1.82 7.38 -16.80
CA VAL A 118 -0.61 8.06 -16.29
C VAL A 118 -0.94 9.48 -15.81
N VAL A 119 -1.73 10.25 -16.55
CA VAL A 119 -2.17 11.59 -16.11
C VAL A 119 -2.89 11.51 -14.77
N LEU A 120 -3.83 10.58 -14.62
CA LEU A 120 -4.56 10.40 -13.37
C LEU A 120 -3.63 9.99 -12.23
N GLN A 121 -2.66 9.11 -12.47
CA GLN A 121 -1.67 8.71 -11.46
C GLN A 121 -0.75 9.88 -11.05
N HIS A 122 -0.32 10.72 -11.98
CA HIS A 122 0.41 11.96 -11.65
C HIS A 122 -0.46 12.94 -10.84
N LEU A 123 -1.73 13.08 -11.18
CA LEU A 123 -2.68 13.88 -10.38
C LEU A 123 -2.90 13.28 -8.98
N MET A 124 -2.92 11.95 -8.85
CA MET A 124 -2.97 11.29 -7.53
C MET A 124 -1.71 11.61 -6.70
N GLY A 125 -0.51 11.64 -7.30
CA GLY A 125 0.72 12.02 -6.60
C GLY A 125 0.69 13.46 -6.08
N LEU A 126 0.26 14.40 -6.90
CA LEU A 126 0.02 15.79 -6.49
C LEU A 126 -1.08 15.87 -5.42
N GLY A 127 -2.11 15.03 -5.52
CA GLY A 127 -3.18 14.89 -4.54
C GLY A 127 -2.67 14.38 -3.19
N VAL A 128 -1.78 13.37 -3.18
CA VAL A 128 -1.13 12.86 -1.96
C VAL A 128 -0.36 13.97 -1.25
N ALA A 129 0.48 14.71 -1.98
CA ALA A 129 1.21 15.85 -1.43
C ALA A 129 0.28 16.92 -0.86
N THR A 130 -0.83 17.20 -1.54
CA THR A 130 -1.85 18.15 -1.07
C THR A 130 -2.55 17.66 0.20
N MET A 131 -2.87 16.37 0.30
CA MET A 131 -3.43 15.76 1.51
C MET A 131 -2.47 15.83 2.68
N VAL A 132 -1.18 15.51 2.46
CA VAL A 132 -0.11 15.65 3.47
C VAL A 132 -0.04 17.10 3.96
N TYR A 133 0.06 18.06 3.05
CA TYR A 133 0.08 19.47 3.40
C TYR A 133 -1.16 19.89 4.21
N ALA A 134 -2.37 19.51 3.77
CA ALA A 134 -3.61 19.86 4.44
C ALA A 134 -3.70 19.29 5.86
N VAL A 135 -3.31 18.01 6.05
CA VAL A 135 -3.24 17.38 7.38
C VAL A 135 -2.27 18.13 8.28
N LEU A 136 -1.05 18.40 7.83
CA LEU A 136 -0.04 19.10 8.62
C LEU A 136 -0.46 20.52 8.99
N ARG A 137 -1.10 21.26 8.08
CA ARG A 137 -1.69 22.58 8.35
C ARG A 137 -2.81 22.53 9.39
N ARG A 138 -3.61 21.45 9.37
CA ARG A 138 -4.63 21.22 10.40
C ARG A 138 -4.02 21.06 11.80
N TYR A 139 -2.85 20.44 11.90
CA TYR A 139 -2.08 20.29 13.14
C TYR A 139 -1.22 21.52 13.47
N ARG A 140 -1.52 22.68 12.86
CA ARG A 140 -0.89 23.99 13.10
C ARG A 140 0.61 24.06 12.79
N LEU A 141 1.13 23.20 11.92
CA LEU A 141 2.48 23.39 11.43
C LEU A 141 2.55 24.66 10.56
N PRO A 142 3.69 25.39 10.56
CA PRO A 142 3.88 26.51 9.66
C PRO A 142 3.79 26.06 8.19
N ALA A 143 3.38 26.96 7.29
CA ALA A 143 3.19 26.62 5.88
C ALA A 143 4.47 26.07 5.25
N TRP A 144 5.62 26.68 5.54
CA TRP A 144 6.92 26.22 5.05
C TRP A 144 7.27 24.79 5.51
N GLY A 145 7.03 24.47 6.79
CA GLY A 145 7.31 23.13 7.33
C GLY A 145 6.38 22.05 6.75
N ALA A 146 5.10 22.39 6.53
CA ALA A 146 4.16 21.48 5.86
C ALA A 146 4.50 21.29 4.36
N THR A 147 5.02 22.34 3.69
CA THR A 147 5.51 22.27 2.32
C THR A 147 6.77 21.40 2.24
N LEU A 148 7.73 21.63 3.15
CA LEU A 148 8.97 20.83 3.21
C LEU A 148 8.66 19.33 3.41
N ALA A 149 7.71 18.98 4.27
CA ALA A 149 7.30 17.58 4.46
C ALA A 149 6.64 16.96 3.22
N ALA A 150 6.11 17.76 2.31
CA ALA A 150 5.52 17.30 1.04
C ALA A 150 6.55 17.20 -0.09
N THR A 151 7.76 17.79 0.03
CA THR A 151 8.76 17.82 -1.05
C THR A 151 9.24 16.45 -1.50
N PRO A 152 9.45 15.43 -0.64
CA PRO A 152 9.82 14.10 -1.12
C PRO A 152 8.77 13.50 -2.07
N ILE A 153 7.47 13.70 -1.78
CA ILE A 153 6.38 13.20 -2.63
C ILE A 153 6.31 13.96 -3.95
N LEU A 154 6.69 15.24 -3.94
CA LEU A 154 6.60 16.11 -5.12
C LEU A 154 7.77 15.96 -6.09
N PHE A 155 8.97 15.68 -5.58
CA PHE A 155 10.19 15.77 -6.38
C PHE A 155 11.05 14.51 -6.43
N ASP A 156 10.77 13.49 -5.61
CA ASP A 156 11.51 12.25 -5.70
C ASP A 156 11.25 11.57 -7.06
N PRO A 157 12.29 11.26 -7.85
CA PRO A 157 12.15 10.62 -9.15
C PRO A 157 11.54 9.22 -9.07
N GLU A 158 11.74 8.49 -7.99
CA GLU A 158 11.13 7.18 -7.80
C GLU A 158 9.63 7.28 -7.55
N GLN A 159 9.19 8.31 -6.82
CA GLN A 159 7.77 8.64 -6.70
C GLN A 159 7.16 8.97 -8.07
N ILE A 160 7.86 9.80 -8.88
CA ILE A 160 7.40 10.17 -10.23
C ILE A 160 7.39 8.93 -11.15
N MET A 161 8.35 8.03 -10.99
CA MET A 161 8.40 6.80 -11.76
C MET A 161 7.23 5.86 -11.42
N ILE A 162 6.88 5.68 -10.14
CA ILE A 162 5.68 4.90 -9.73
C ILE A 162 4.40 5.52 -10.31
N GLU A 163 4.31 6.84 -10.35
CA GLU A 163 3.19 7.55 -10.98
C GLU A 163 3.13 7.31 -12.50
N HIS A 164 4.27 7.02 -13.13
CA HIS A 164 4.38 6.81 -14.58
C HIS A 164 4.28 5.34 -14.99
N LEU A 165 4.44 4.41 -14.06
CA LEU A 165 4.24 2.98 -14.24
C LEU A 165 2.76 2.59 -14.21
N ILE A 166 2.36 1.68 -15.10
CA ILE A 166 1.03 1.05 -15.01
C ILE A 166 1.07 -0.02 -13.92
N MET A 167 0.88 0.44 -12.67
CA MET A 167 1.08 -0.36 -11.46
C MET A 167 0.13 0.05 -10.32
N ALA A 168 -0.15 -0.90 -9.45
CA ALA A 168 -1.09 -0.76 -8.35
C ALA A 168 -0.63 0.22 -7.24
N ASP A 169 0.68 0.49 -7.15
CA ASP A 169 1.31 1.19 -6.03
C ASP A 169 0.76 2.60 -5.80
N MET A 170 0.63 3.38 -6.89
CA MET A 170 0.17 4.77 -6.80
C MET A 170 -1.28 4.87 -6.33
N LEU A 171 -2.17 4.02 -6.86
CA LEU A 171 -3.57 3.99 -6.46
C LEU A 171 -3.73 3.57 -4.99
N ALA A 172 -3.00 2.53 -4.55
CA ALA A 172 -3.01 2.07 -3.17
C ALA A 172 -2.56 3.18 -2.21
N MET A 173 -1.46 3.87 -2.52
CA MET A 173 -0.94 4.99 -1.73
C MET A 173 -1.94 6.15 -1.66
N PHE A 174 -2.55 6.52 -2.78
CA PHE A 174 -3.55 7.60 -2.83
C PHE A 174 -4.77 7.30 -1.96
N LEU A 175 -5.31 6.08 -2.04
CA LEU A 175 -6.45 5.64 -1.23
C LEU A 175 -6.09 5.57 0.26
N MET A 176 -4.94 5.01 0.60
CA MET A 176 -4.44 4.89 1.97
C MET A 176 -4.22 6.26 2.62
N VAL A 177 -3.49 7.17 1.94
CA VAL A 177 -3.27 8.53 2.44
C VAL A 177 -4.57 9.31 2.50
N GLY A 178 -5.49 9.09 1.55
CA GLY A 178 -6.84 9.62 1.55
C GLY A 178 -7.65 9.20 2.78
N ALA A 179 -7.57 7.91 3.17
CA ALA A 179 -8.20 7.39 4.38
C ALA A 179 -7.69 8.11 5.64
N PHE A 180 -6.36 8.26 5.78
CA PHE A 180 -5.77 9.01 6.88
C PHE A 180 -6.12 10.49 6.83
N ALA A 181 -6.14 11.12 5.66
CA ALA A 181 -6.54 12.53 5.54
C ALA A 181 -7.98 12.75 5.98
N VAL A 182 -8.93 11.93 5.54
CA VAL A 182 -10.34 12.00 5.96
C VAL A 182 -10.49 11.88 7.48
N LEU A 183 -9.69 10.98 8.09
CA LEU A 183 -9.70 10.72 9.52
C LEU A 183 -9.06 11.87 10.32
N LEU A 184 -7.90 12.37 9.88
CA LEU A 184 -7.05 13.29 10.65
C LEU A 184 -7.38 14.76 10.45
N LEU A 185 -8.15 15.14 9.42
CA LEU A 185 -8.59 16.51 9.19
C LEU A 185 -9.58 17.03 10.22
N ARG A 186 -10.10 16.19 11.12
CA ARG A 186 -10.99 16.56 12.24
C ARG A 186 -10.55 15.89 13.53
N ASP A 187 -10.72 16.59 14.66
CA ASP A 187 -10.35 16.05 15.99
C ASP A 187 -11.25 14.88 16.38
N SER A 188 -12.53 14.96 16.02
CA SER A 188 -13.53 13.90 16.22
C SER A 188 -14.23 13.65 14.89
N PRO A 189 -13.82 12.63 14.12
CA PRO A 189 -14.46 12.30 12.87
C PRO A 189 -15.91 11.85 13.10
N SER A 190 -16.82 12.27 12.22
CA SER A 190 -18.21 11.79 12.24
C SER A 190 -18.27 10.31 11.84
N LEU A 191 -19.42 9.67 12.08
CA LEU A 191 -19.65 8.27 11.68
C LEU A 191 -19.34 8.06 10.19
N TRP A 192 -19.85 8.96 9.32
CA TRP A 192 -19.60 8.91 7.87
C TRP A 192 -18.13 9.05 7.51
N ARG A 193 -17.39 9.94 8.18
CA ARG A 193 -15.94 10.06 7.93
C ARG A 193 -15.18 8.82 8.35
N SER A 194 -15.57 8.21 9.47
CA SER A 194 -14.98 6.95 9.92
C SER A 194 -15.27 5.83 8.93
N ALA A 195 -16.51 5.71 8.46
CA ALA A 195 -16.89 4.76 7.42
C ALA A 195 -16.16 5.02 6.09
N THR A 196 -16.09 6.28 5.63
CA THR A 196 -15.34 6.64 4.41
C THR A 196 -13.86 6.27 4.53
N ALA A 197 -13.22 6.54 5.68
CA ALA A 197 -11.84 6.13 5.91
C ALA A 197 -11.69 4.60 5.86
N GLY A 198 -12.66 3.87 6.40
CA GLY A 198 -12.73 2.41 6.28
C GLY A 198 -12.82 1.95 4.83
N VAL A 199 -13.79 2.46 4.06
CA VAL A 199 -13.98 2.09 2.64
C VAL A 199 -12.71 2.37 1.82
N LEU A 200 -12.08 3.54 2.01
CA LEU A 200 -10.84 3.89 1.31
C LEU A 200 -9.70 2.93 1.67
N MET A 201 -9.60 2.53 2.95
CA MET A 201 -8.59 1.57 3.38
C MET A 201 -8.87 0.16 2.86
N GLY A 202 -10.14 -0.28 2.84
CA GLY A 202 -10.56 -1.54 2.22
C GLY A 202 -10.31 -1.55 0.71
N ALA A 203 -10.60 -0.46 0.02
CA ALA A 203 -10.28 -0.27 -1.39
C ALA A 203 -8.76 -0.31 -1.64
N ALA A 204 -7.96 0.34 -0.79
CA ALA A 204 -6.50 0.25 -0.86
C ALA A 204 -6.00 -1.20 -0.67
N THR A 205 -6.67 -1.98 0.19
CA THR A 205 -6.33 -3.38 0.47
C THR A 205 -6.57 -4.28 -0.75
N ILE A 206 -7.68 -4.13 -1.47
CA ILE A 206 -7.93 -4.92 -2.68
C ILE A 206 -7.03 -4.49 -3.85
N VAL A 207 -6.43 -3.30 -3.78
CA VAL A 207 -5.38 -2.85 -4.71
C VAL A 207 -4.02 -3.43 -4.30
N ARG A 208 -3.72 -3.45 -2.98
CA ARG A 208 -2.48 -3.98 -2.39
C ARG A 208 -2.73 -4.65 -1.05
N PRO A 209 -2.59 -5.98 -0.93
CA PRO A 209 -2.87 -6.74 0.30
C PRO A 209 -2.04 -6.32 1.51
N THR A 210 -0.85 -5.78 1.30
CA THR A 210 0.03 -5.28 2.36
C THR A 210 -0.60 -4.17 3.21
N VAL A 211 -1.69 -3.56 2.74
CA VAL A 211 -2.47 -2.54 3.45
C VAL A 211 -3.47 -3.15 4.45
N LEU A 212 -3.78 -4.45 4.34
CA LEU A 212 -4.81 -5.13 5.14
C LEU A 212 -4.71 -4.87 6.66
N PRO A 213 -3.53 -4.93 7.32
CA PRO A 213 -3.44 -4.68 8.75
C PRO A 213 -3.90 -3.29 9.16
N LEU A 214 -3.87 -2.31 8.26
CA LEU A 214 -4.27 -0.94 8.55
C LEU A 214 -5.79 -0.78 8.72
N ILE A 215 -6.59 -1.73 8.18
CA ILE A 215 -8.04 -1.79 8.42
C ILE A 215 -8.32 -1.96 9.92
N ILE A 216 -7.49 -2.74 10.62
CA ILE A 216 -7.61 -2.98 12.07
C ILE A 216 -6.99 -1.81 12.86
N LEU A 217 -5.92 -1.22 12.35
CA LEU A 217 -5.21 -0.14 13.04
C LEU A 217 -6.07 1.14 13.18
N ILE A 218 -6.93 1.46 12.20
CA ILE A 218 -7.84 2.61 12.26
C ILE A 218 -8.82 2.52 13.44
N PRO A 219 -9.62 1.45 13.59
CA PRO A 219 -10.50 1.33 14.74
C PRO A 219 -9.77 1.32 16.08
N ILE A 220 -8.60 0.68 16.19
CA ILE A 220 -7.76 0.74 17.39
C ILE A 220 -7.39 2.19 17.73
N TYR A 221 -6.95 2.96 16.73
CA TYR A 221 -6.66 4.38 16.89
C TYR A 221 -7.88 5.18 17.40
N LEU A 222 -9.07 4.95 16.84
CA LEU A 222 -10.31 5.62 17.24
C LEU A 222 -10.70 5.26 18.68
N LEU A 223 -10.51 4.02 19.12
CA LEU A 223 -10.74 3.56 20.49
C LEU A 223 -9.73 4.19 21.46
N ILE A 224 -8.44 4.19 21.15
CA ILE A 224 -7.41 4.87 21.97
C ILE A 224 -7.72 6.36 22.13
N ARG A 225 -8.21 7.00 21.06
CA ARG A 225 -8.63 8.40 21.06
C ARG A 225 -9.96 8.63 21.80
N ARG A 226 -10.61 7.58 22.27
CA ARG A 226 -11.93 7.63 22.93
C ARG A 226 -12.99 8.34 22.09
N VAL A 227 -12.91 8.19 20.76
CA VAL A 227 -13.86 8.82 19.82
C VAL A 227 -15.23 8.13 19.85
N GLY A 228 -15.28 6.88 20.32
CA GLY A 228 -16.49 6.08 20.51
C GLY A 228 -16.50 4.81 19.65
N TRP A 229 -17.00 3.71 20.23
CA TRP A 229 -17.02 2.38 19.62
C TRP A 229 -17.82 2.30 18.32
N ARG A 230 -18.92 3.09 18.20
CA ARG A 230 -19.74 3.13 16.98
C ARG A 230 -18.94 3.62 15.78
N ARG A 231 -18.05 4.60 15.95
CA ARG A 231 -17.20 5.14 14.88
C ARG A 231 -16.07 4.17 14.54
N ALA A 232 -15.50 3.50 15.54
CA ALA A 232 -14.52 2.45 15.34
C ALA A 232 -15.14 1.26 14.59
N GLY A 233 -16.33 0.81 15.01
CA GLY A 233 -17.07 -0.24 14.33
C GLY A 233 -17.47 0.14 12.90
N ALA A 234 -17.90 1.38 12.66
CA ALA A 234 -18.22 1.84 11.31
C ALA A 234 -16.99 1.83 10.38
N ALA A 235 -15.82 2.23 10.89
CA ALA A 235 -14.57 2.16 10.12
C ALA A 235 -14.17 0.71 9.79
N LEU A 236 -14.28 -0.20 10.77
CA LEU A 236 -13.96 -1.61 10.58
C LEU A 236 -14.91 -2.28 9.58
N VAL A 237 -16.22 -2.18 9.81
CA VAL A 237 -17.20 -2.81 8.93
C VAL A 237 -17.11 -2.26 7.52
N ALA A 238 -17.05 -0.94 7.36
CA ALA A 238 -16.93 -0.31 6.06
C ALA A 238 -15.59 -0.65 5.35
N GLY A 239 -14.52 -0.90 6.11
CA GLY A 239 -13.23 -1.34 5.57
C GLY A 239 -13.22 -2.80 5.13
N LEU A 240 -13.91 -3.65 5.85
CA LEU A 240 -14.02 -5.08 5.50
C LEU A 240 -14.94 -5.34 4.30
N LEU A 241 -15.95 -4.49 4.07
CA LEU A 241 -16.91 -4.70 2.97
C LEU A 241 -16.25 -4.86 1.59
N PRO A 242 -15.35 -3.96 1.13
CA PRO A 242 -14.67 -4.14 -0.16
C PRO A 242 -13.83 -5.42 -0.20
N VAL A 243 -13.16 -5.77 0.90
CA VAL A 243 -12.29 -6.94 1.00
C VAL A 243 -13.13 -8.23 0.91
N LEU A 244 -14.18 -8.33 1.72
CA LEU A 244 -15.06 -9.50 1.70
C LEU A 244 -15.80 -9.65 0.37
N GLY A 245 -16.25 -8.52 -0.21
CA GLY A 245 -16.85 -8.51 -1.54
C GLY A 245 -15.89 -9.03 -2.61
N TYR A 246 -14.64 -8.59 -2.57
CA TYR A 246 -13.60 -9.09 -3.48
C TYR A 246 -13.31 -10.57 -3.27
N MET A 247 -13.14 -11.02 -2.01
CA MET A 247 -12.90 -12.45 -1.70
C MET A 247 -14.07 -13.33 -2.12
N SER A 248 -15.31 -12.84 -2.05
CA SER A 248 -16.48 -13.55 -2.57
C SER A 248 -16.46 -13.67 -4.09
N TRP A 249 -16.06 -12.60 -4.79
CA TRP A 249 -15.86 -12.63 -6.24
C TRP A 249 -14.72 -13.58 -6.64
N PHE A 250 -13.60 -13.56 -5.92
CA PHE A 250 -12.50 -14.50 -6.13
C PHE A 250 -12.93 -15.94 -5.87
N ALA A 251 -13.72 -16.18 -4.83
CA ALA A 251 -14.26 -17.52 -4.53
C ALA A 251 -15.19 -18.05 -5.63
N ALA A 252 -16.01 -17.18 -6.20
CA ALA A 252 -16.88 -17.56 -7.32
C ALA A 252 -16.09 -17.93 -8.59
N ALA A 253 -14.94 -17.30 -8.82
CA ALA A 253 -14.10 -17.56 -9.98
C ALA A 253 -13.14 -18.76 -9.79
N HIS A 254 -12.55 -18.91 -8.59
CA HIS A 254 -11.46 -19.86 -8.33
C HIS A 254 -11.75 -20.89 -7.23
N GLY A 255 -12.96 -20.92 -6.67
CA GLY A 255 -13.36 -21.89 -5.65
C GLY A 255 -12.70 -21.74 -4.29
N THR A 256 -12.00 -20.61 -4.02
CA THR A 256 -11.30 -20.34 -2.76
C THR A 256 -11.64 -18.97 -2.22
N PHE A 257 -12.09 -18.88 -0.97
CA PHE A 257 -12.36 -17.60 -0.30
C PHE A 257 -11.05 -16.96 0.17
N ASN A 258 -10.35 -16.31 -0.77
CA ASN A 258 -9.03 -15.72 -0.56
C ASN A 258 -8.88 -14.43 -1.39
N MET A 259 -7.79 -13.70 -1.18
CA MET A 259 -7.47 -12.52 -2.01
C MET A 259 -6.65 -12.90 -3.26
N SER A 260 -5.91 -14.02 -3.18
CA SER A 260 -5.10 -14.57 -4.27
C SER A 260 -4.71 -16.01 -3.92
N ASN A 261 -4.19 -16.76 -4.87
CA ASN A 261 -3.57 -18.07 -4.66
C ASN A 261 -2.03 -17.97 -4.65
N SER A 262 -1.47 -16.82 -4.30
CA SER A 262 -0.03 -16.56 -4.41
C SER A 262 0.70 -16.49 -3.07
N ASN A 263 0.02 -16.16 -1.97
CA ASN A 263 0.62 -15.88 -0.67
C ASN A 263 1.52 -17.02 -0.14
N GLY A 264 1.12 -18.28 -0.34
CA GLY A 264 1.93 -19.44 0.06
C GLY A 264 3.21 -19.59 -0.77
N LEU A 265 3.09 -19.37 -2.09
CA LEU A 265 4.23 -19.43 -3.02
C LEU A 265 5.23 -18.28 -2.77
N PHE A 266 4.73 -17.07 -2.51
CA PHE A 266 5.57 -15.94 -2.13
C PHE A 266 6.30 -16.22 -0.83
N LEU A 267 5.60 -16.66 0.21
CA LEU A 267 6.20 -16.99 1.51
C LEU A 267 7.18 -18.16 1.41
N TRP A 268 6.87 -19.20 0.59
CA TRP A 268 7.79 -20.29 0.30
C TRP A 268 9.08 -19.76 -0.34
N SER A 269 8.97 -18.94 -1.38
CA SER A 269 10.15 -18.37 -2.03
C SER A 269 11.01 -17.56 -1.06
N ARG A 270 10.38 -16.87 -0.09
CA ARG A 270 11.07 -16.17 0.99
C ARG A 270 11.90 -17.12 1.86
N THR A 271 11.36 -18.30 2.18
CA THR A 271 12.08 -19.26 3.01
C THR A 271 13.34 -19.81 2.32
N MET A 272 13.42 -19.76 0.99
CA MET A 272 14.61 -20.24 0.24
C MET A 272 15.90 -19.53 0.62
N SER A 273 15.81 -18.32 1.17
CA SER A 273 16.98 -17.55 1.63
C SER A 273 17.64 -18.11 2.88
N PHE A 274 16.91 -18.87 3.73
CA PHE A 274 17.41 -19.36 5.02
C PHE A 274 17.06 -20.82 5.35
N ALA A 275 16.17 -21.46 4.59
CA ALA A 275 15.67 -22.80 4.91
C ALA A 275 16.75 -23.87 4.77
N HIS A 276 16.89 -24.71 5.79
CA HIS A 276 17.73 -25.92 5.80
C HIS A 276 16.87 -27.15 6.08
N CYS A 277 16.66 -27.98 5.07
CA CYS A 277 15.75 -29.13 5.19
C CYS A 277 16.20 -30.20 6.18
N GLN A 278 17.49 -30.28 6.48
CA GLN A 278 18.00 -31.13 7.56
C GLN A 278 17.44 -30.72 8.93
N VAL A 279 17.18 -29.43 9.14
CA VAL A 279 16.58 -28.88 10.36
C VAL A 279 15.06 -28.97 10.32
N ILE A 280 14.45 -28.64 9.18
CA ILE A 280 12.99 -28.60 8.98
C ILE A 280 12.39 -30.02 9.00
N LYS A 281 13.08 -30.99 8.39
CA LYS A 281 12.64 -32.39 8.21
C LYS A 281 11.22 -32.47 7.64
N PRO A 282 11.00 -31.91 6.43
CA PRO A 282 9.67 -31.90 5.84
C PRO A 282 9.20 -33.33 5.50
N PRO A 283 7.90 -33.61 5.56
CA PRO A 283 7.34 -34.90 5.12
C PRO A 283 7.58 -35.11 3.62
N ALA A 284 7.44 -36.35 3.14
CA ALA A 284 7.80 -36.76 1.78
C ALA A 284 7.13 -35.91 0.69
N ASP A 285 5.87 -35.51 0.88
CA ASP A 285 5.10 -34.67 -0.04
C ASP A 285 5.62 -33.23 -0.17
N LEU A 286 6.48 -32.78 0.75
CA LEU A 286 7.05 -31.44 0.77
C LEU A 286 8.57 -31.42 0.54
N GLN A 287 9.24 -32.57 0.39
CA GLN A 287 10.69 -32.62 0.22
C GLN A 287 11.16 -31.94 -1.07
N GLU A 288 10.36 -31.99 -2.14
CA GLU A 288 10.70 -31.30 -3.40
C GLU A 288 10.71 -29.77 -3.29
N LEU A 289 10.13 -29.21 -2.20
CA LEU A 289 10.12 -27.76 -1.94
C LEU A 289 11.41 -27.27 -1.27
N CYS A 290 12.30 -28.20 -0.89
CA CYS A 290 13.58 -27.86 -0.27
C CYS A 290 14.50 -27.07 -1.21
N PRO A 291 15.31 -26.14 -0.69
CA PRO A 291 16.30 -25.41 -1.51
C PRO A 291 17.23 -26.34 -2.29
N ASP A 292 17.71 -27.43 -1.65
CA ASP A 292 18.65 -28.38 -2.26
C ASP A 292 17.99 -29.26 -3.33
N ALA A 293 16.67 -29.39 -3.31
CA ALA A 293 15.89 -30.13 -4.31
C ALA A 293 15.59 -29.30 -5.57
N GLN A 294 15.90 -28.00 -5.57
CA GLN A 294 15.66 -27.15 -6.71
C GLN A 294 16.65 -27.44 -7.86
N PRO A 295 16.23 -27.28 -9.14
CA PRO A 295 17.04 -27.69 -10.28
C PRO A 295 18.31 -26.88 -10.47
N GLY A 296 19.33 -27.58 -10.91
CA GLY A 296 20.68 -27.25 -11.35
C GLY A 296 21.26 -25.84 -11.17
N PRO A 297 20.79 -24.83 -11.90
CA PRO A 297 21.37 -23.49 -11.78
C PRO A 297 21.11 -22.82 -10.42
N LEU A 298 20.00 -23.17 -9.76
CA LEU A 298 19.65 -22.62 -8.44
C LEU A 298 20.43 -23.32 -7.31
N ALA A 299 20.67 -24.64 -7.42
CA ALA A 299 21.44 -25.40 -6.45
C ALA A 299 22.94 -25.09 -6.50
N ARG A 300 23.47 -24.70 -7.68
CA ARG A 300 24.89 -24.38 -7.92
C ARG A 300 25.18 -22.88 -7.91
N ALA A 301 24.15 -22.03 -7.78
CA ALA A 301 24.33 -20.60 -7.80
C ALA A 301 25.18 -20.13 -6.60
N ASP A 302 25.92 -19.04 -6.81
CA ASP A 302 26.58 -18.30 -5.75
C ASP A 302 25.64 -18.17 -4.53
N PRO A 303 26.14 -18.44 -3.30
CA PRO A 303 25.35 -18.29 -2.08
C PRO A 303 24.60 -16.95 -1.98
N ALA A 304 25.20 -15.85 -2.50
CA ALA A 304 24.56 -14.55 -2.59
C ALA A 304 23.33 -14.55 -3.51
N LEU A 305 23.35 -15.35 -4.58
CA LEU A 305 22.26 -15.47 -5.54
C LEU A 305 21.15 -16.42 -5.08
N ARG A 306 21.45 -17.36 -4.16
CA ARG A 306 20.44 -18.23 -3.52
C ARG A 306 19.51 -17.44 -2.62
N ARG A 307 19.95 -16.28 -2.12
CA ARG A 307 19.19 -15.42 -1.21
C ARG A 307 18.10 -14.56 -1.88
N LEU A 308 17.92 -14.67 -3.21
CA LEU A 308 16.94 -13.87 -3.94
C LEU A 308 15.64 -14.66 -4.18
N PRO A 309 14.56 -14.41 -3.40
CA PRO A 309 13.27 -15.11 -3.52
C PRO A 309 12.72 -15.16 -4.94
N LYS A 310 12.82 -14.06 -5.69
CA LYS A 310 12.37 -13.97 -7.09
C LYS A 310 12.99 -14.99 -8.03
N ARG A 311 14.20 -15.49 -7.75
CA ARG A 311 14.85 -16.52 -8.56
C ARG A 311 14.18 -17.87 -8.45
N TYR A 312 13.59 -18.15 -7.30
CA TYR A 312 12.82 -19.36 -7.09
C TYR A 312 11.42 -19.20 -7.65
N LEU A 313 10.73 -18.11 -7.30
CA LEU A 313 9.35 -17.91 -7.67
C LEU A 313 9.12 -17.86 -9.19
N TRP A 314 9.98 -17.16 -9.94
CA TRP A 314 9.83 -16.92 -11.37
C TRP A 314 10.71 -17.82 -12.24
N ASN A 315 11.13 -18.98 -11.73
CA ASN A 315 11.89 -19.96 -12.49
C ASN A 315 10.99 -21.09 -12.98
N HIS A 316 10.84 -21.20 -14.29
CA HIS A 316 10.00 -22.25 -14.93
C HIS A 316 10.46 -23.68 -14.66
N GLN A 317 11.67 -23.89 -14.09
CA GLN A 317 12.19 -25.22 -13.76
C GLN A 317 11.81 -25.68 -12.35
N ILE A 318 11.24 -24.83 -11.48
CA ILE A 318 10.81 -25.23 -10.15
C ILE A 318 9.56 -26.12 -10.20
N TRP A 319 9.33 -26.86 -9.12
CA TRP A 319 8.23 -27.81 -8.98
C TRP A 319 6.85 -27.24 -9.37
N ALA A 320 6.58 -25.98 -9.05
CA ALA A 320 5.29 -25.35 -9.34
C ALA A 320 5.03 -25.17 -10.84
N TRP A 321 6.09 -25.06 -11.66
CA TRP A 321 6.00 -24.83 -13.11
C TRP A 321 6.21 -26.08 -13.97
N ARG A 322 6.60 -27.22 -13.35
CA ARG A 322 6.99 -28.43 -14.11
C ARG A 322 5.91 -29.04 -14.99
N ASN A 323 4.65 -28.91 -14.58
CA ASN A 323 3.52 -29.50 -15.31
C ASN A 323 2.87 -28.55 -16.30
N THR A 324 3.53 -27.45 -16.62
CA THR A 324 3.02 -26.46 -17.54
C THR A 324 3.61 -26.73 -18.92
N THR A 325 2.74 -27.03 -19.88
CA THR A 325 3.10 -27.54 -21.22
C THR A 325 3.58 -26.48 -22.21
N SER A 326 3.57 -25.21 -21.85
CA SER A 326 4.00 -24.13 -22.73
C SER A 326 4.96 -23.20 -22.03
N GLY A 327 6.00 -22.73 -22.71
CA GLY A 327 6.99 -21.78 -22.16
C GLY A 327 6.40 -20.41 -21.78
N PHE A 328 5.11 -20.25 -21.97
CA PHE A 328 4.31 -19.08 -21.59
C PHE A 328 2.93 -19.58 -21.14
N VAL A 329 2.84 -19.96 -19.88
CA VAL A 329 1.59 -20.42 -19.30
C VAL A 329 0.89 -19.25 -18.66
N PRO A 330 -0.44 -19.14 -18.77
CA PRO A 330 -1.24 -18.35 -17.85
C PRO A 330 -0.82 -18.70 -16.43
N ASP A 331 -0.61 -17.68 -15.60
CA ASP A 331 -0.18 -17.80 -14.20
C ASP A 331 -0.99 -18.83 -13.40
N ASP A 332 -2.20 -19.14 -13.84
CA ASP A 332 -3.12 -20.13 -13.29
C ASP A 332 -2.51 -21.51 -13.11
N ALA A 333 -1.58 -21.91 -13.97
CA ALA A 333 -1.02 -23.26 -13.94
C ALA A 333 -0.01 -23.46 -12.79
N ALA A 334 0.72 -22.43 -12.39
CA ALA A 334 1.65 -22.51 -11.25
C ALA A 334 0.97 -22.09 -9.94
N PHE A 335 0.10 -21.08 -10.00
CA PHE A 335 -0.58 -20.49 -8.84
C PHE A 335 -1.93 -21.17 -8.55
N THR A 336 -1.93 -22.51 -8.61
CA THR A 336 -3.10 -23.30 -8.22
C THR A 336 -3.29 -23.27 -6.70
N ARG A 337 -4.53 -23.52 -6.24
CA ARG A 337 -4.84 -23.70 -4.82
C ARG A 337 -3.94 -24.74 -4.16
N ALA A 338 -3.78 -25.91 -4.81
CA ALA A 338 -2.98 -27.01 -4.28
C ALA A 338 -1.51 -26.62 -4.09
N ASN A 339 -0.91 -25.98 -5.10
CA ASN A 339 0.48 -25.51 -5.01
C ASN A 339 0.64 -24.44 -3.93
N ASN A 340 -0.28 -23.51 -3.82
CA ASN A 340 -0.27 -22.47 -2.80
C ASN A 340 -0.37 -23.04 -1.38
N GLU A 341 -1.27 -23.99 -1.14
CA GLU A 341 -1.42 -24.65 0.16
C GLU A 341 -0.18 -25.48 0.54
N ARG A 342 0.41 -26.22 -0.41
CA ARG A 342 1.67 -26.97 -0.20
C ARG A 342 2.82 -26.04 0.16
N ALA A 343 2.99 -24.96 -0.62
CA ALA A 343 4.00 -23.95 -0.40
C ALA A 343 3.85 -23.27 0.97
N LEU A 344 2.62 -22.92 1.35
CA LEU A 344 2.32 -22.30 2.64
C LEU A 344 2.64 -23.25 3.81
N ARG A 345 2.30 -24.55 3.70
CA ARG A 345 2.63 -25.55 4.72
C ARG A 345 4.13 -25.64 4.92
N PHE A 346 4.92 -25.76 3.84
CA PHE A 346 6.38 -25.78 3.91
C PHE A 346 6.93 -24.51 4.56
N ALA A 347 6.47 -23.33 4.10
CA ALA A 347 6.96 -22.05 4.61
C ALA A 347 6.71 -21.90 6.12
N ILE A 348 5.53 -22.26 6.60
CA ILE A 348 5.21 -22.22 8.03
C ILE A 348 6.11 -23.19 8.82
N MET A 349 6.39 -24.37 8.29
CA MET A 349 7.31 -25.32 8.92
C MET A 349 8.72 -24.76 9.00
N ALA A 350 9.23 -24.17 7.91
CA ALA A 350 10.56 -23.56 7.85
C ALA A 350 10.70 -22.40 8.85
N ILE A 351 9.72 -21.50 8.91
CA ILE A 351 9.70 -20.37 9.85
C ILE A 351 9.66 -20.86 11.30
N LYS A 352 8.81 -21.85 11.60
CA LYS A 352 8.70 -22.42 12.97
C LYS A 352 9.99 -23.12 13.39
N ALA A 353 10.65 -23.83 12.47
CA ALA A 353 11.91 -24.54 12.76
C ALA A 353 13.11 -23.57 12.89
N GLN A 354 13.09 -22.43 12.16
CA GLN A 354 14.20 -21.50 12.07
C GLN A 354 13.78 -20.02 12.25
N PRO A 355 13.10 -19.65 13.37
CA PRO A 355 12.52 -18.32 13.55
C PRO A 355 13.59 -17.21 13.63
N ALA A 356 14.76 -17.52 14.22
CA ALA A 356 15.85 -16.55 14.31
C ALA A 356 16.48 -16.25 12.94
N ALA A 357 16.63 -17.25 12.08
CA ALA A 357 17.12 -17.07 10.71
C ALA A 357 16.15 -16.23 9.88
N TYR A 358 14.84 -16.52 9.99
CA TYR A 358 13.79 -15.71 9.34
C TYR A 358 13.82 -14.25 9.81
N ALA A 359 13.86 -14.01 11.12
CA ALA A 359 13.92 -12.66 11.68
C ALA A 359 15.19 -11.91 11.25
N LYS A 360 16.35 -12.59 11.21
CA LYS A 360 17.62 -12.05 10.74
C LYS A 360 17.51 -11.60 9.27
N THR A 361 16.97 -12.47 8.41
CA THR A 361 16.83 -12.16 6.98
C THR A 361 15.91 -10.95 6.75
N ILE A 362 14.78 -10.86 7.47
CA ILE A 362 13.90 -9.69 7.39
C ILE A 362 14.62 -8.44 7.89
N GLY A 363 15.34 -8.54 9.03
CA GLY A 363 16.05 -7.40 9.62
C GLY A 363 17.13 -6.82 8.70
N GLU A 364 17.91 -7.69 8.05
CA GLU A 364 18.94 -7.29 7.08
C GLU A 364 18.33 -6.51 5.91
N GLU A 365 17.21 -6.98 5.36
CA GLU A 365 16.55 -6.32 4.22
C GLU A 365 15.75 -5.06 4.61
N VAL A 366 15.16 -5.02 5.81
CA VAL A 366 14.45 -3.81 6.30
C VAL A 366 15.40 -2.64 6.56
N ILE A 367 16.70 -2.93 6.79
CA ILE A 367 17.73 -1.89 6.96
C ILE A 367 18.21 -1.35 5.59
N GLU A 368 18.11 -2.13 4.52
CA GLU A 368 18.61 -1.77 3.20
C GLU A 368 18.15 -0.40 2.69
N PRO A 369 16.85 0.01 2.81
CA PRO A 369 16.40 1.33 2.37
C PRO A 369 17.08 2.50 3.07
N PHE A 370 17.69 2.29 4.21
CA PHE A 370 18.35 3.34 4.99
C PHE A 370 19.84 3.46 4.69
N THR A 371 20.45 2.41 4.17
CA THR A 371 21.89 2.33 3.89
C THR A 371 22.21 2.51 2.41
N ASN A 372 21.25 2.20 1.53
CA ASN A 372 21.47 2.27 0.09
C ASN A 372 21.42 3.72 -0.39
N THR A 373 22.49 4.15 -1.05
CA THR A 373 22.59 5.46 -1.69
C THR A 373 22.22 5.41 -3.17
N ASP A 374 22.08 4.20 -3.74
CA ASP A 374 21.73 4.01 -5.13
C ASP A 374 20.25 3.67 -5.30
N ASN A 375 19.56 4.47 -6.11
CA ASN A 375 18.16 4.25 -6.44
C ASN A 375 18.00 2.99 -7.30
N THR A 376 17.19 2.07 -6.86
CA THR A 376 16.93 0.81 -7.58
C THR A 376 15.86 0.95 -8.67
N LEU A 377 14.99 1.94 -8.55
CA LEU A 377 13.98 2.30 -9.55
C LEU A 377 14.43 3.55 -10.30
N ARG A 378 15.11 3.39 -11.43
CA ARG A 378 15.59 4.51 -12.25
C ARG A 378 14.86 4.55 -13.59
N PHE A 379 14.59 5.76 -14.05
CA PHE A 379 14.18 5.97 -15.43
C PHE A 379 15.30 5.48 -16.36
N PRO A 380 14.99 4.58 -17.30
CA PRO A 380 16.02 3.98 -18.15
C PRO A 380 16.65 5.00 -19.09
N VAL A 381 17.97 5.00 -19.17
CA VAL A 381 18.70 5.68 -20.24
C VAL A 381 18.78 4.72 -21.41
N ILE A 382 17.95 4.93 -22.44
CA ILE A 382 18.08 4.20 -23.70
C ILE A 382 18.72 5.14 -24.68
N ALA A 383 19.93 4.83 -25.13
CA ALA A 383 20.58 5.55 -26.21
C ALA A 383 19.74 5.42 -27.50
N PRO A 384 19.59 6.49 -28.30
CA PRO A 384 18.76 6.49 -29.51
C PRO A 384 19.12 5.43 -30.55
N SER A 385 20.37 4.88 -30.51
CA SER A 385 20.92 3.98 -31.51
C SER A 385 20.99 2.51 -31.09
N SER A 386 20.67 2.16 -29.84
CA SER A 386 20.76 0.78 -29.40
C SER A 386 19.39 0.14 -29.28
N SER A 387 18.96 -0.57 -30.31
CA SER A 387 17.89 -1.57 -30.26
C SER A 387 18.15 -2.69 -29.24
N THR A 388 19.23 -2.60 -28.49
CA THR A 388 19.84 -3.69 -27.73
C THR A 388 19.73 -3.58 -26.22
N LEU A 389 19.35 -2.45 -25.62
CA LEU A 389 19.37 -2.30 -24.17
C LEU A 389 18.15 -1.57 -23.62
N ALA A 390 16.98 -2.17 -23.82
CA ALA A 390 15.98 -2.05 -22.77
C ALA A 390 16.56 -2.72 -21.51
N PRO A 391 16.47 -2.13 -20.31
CA PRO A 391 16.85 -2.85 -19.10
C PRO A 391 16.20 -4.23 -19.15
N TYR A 392 16.91 -5.24 -18.69
CA TYR A 392 16.50 -6.66 -18.74
C TYR A 392 15.00 -6.86 -18.46
N ASN A 393 14.45 -6.06 -17.60
CA ASN A 393 13.04 -6.04 -17.22
C ASN A 393 12.09 -5.54 -18.33
N LEU A 394 12.49 -4.55 -19.11
CA LEU A 394 11.66 -3.97 -20.16
C LEU A 394 11.68 -4.84 -21.44
N ARG A 395 12.84 -5.45 -21.74
CA ARG A 395 13.00 -6.38 -22.88
C ARG A 395 12.16 -7.64 -22.69
N TYR A 396 12.15 -8.17 -21.47
CA TYR A 396 11.34 -9.33 -21.13
C TYR A 396 9.84 -8.99 -21.20
N ALA A 397 9.44 -7.84 -20.65
CA ALA A 397 8.06 -7.37 -20.72
C ALA A 397 7.57 -7.14 -22.16
N ILE A 398 8.39 -6.52 -23.02
CA ILE A 398 8.02 -6.26 -24.44
C ILE A 398 7.87 -7.57 -25.21
N GLY A 399 8.82 -8.52 -25.06
CA GLY A 399 8.73 -9.82 -25.72
C GLY A 399 7.53 -10.64 -25.28
N THR A 400 7.26 -10.64 -23.99
CA THR A 400 6.15 -11.35 -23.36
C THR A 400 4.82 -10.73 -23.74
N ILE A 401 4.69 -9.42 -23.61
CA ILE A 401 3.46 -8.69 -23.98
C ILE A 401 3.10 -9.00 -25.44
N LYS A 402 4.06 -9.04 -26.36
CA LYS A 402 3.80 -9.36 -27.76
C LYS A 402 3.30 -10.79 -27.95
N ALA A 403 3.80 -11.76 -27.19
CA ALA A 403 3.30 -13.15 -27.24
C ALA A 403 1.88 -13.29 -26.70
N TYR A 404 1.54 -12.61 -25.61
CA TYR A 404 0.19 -12.60 -25.04
C TYR A 404 -0.81 -11.76 -25.84
N THR A 405 -0.40 -10.62 -26.38
CA THR A 405 -1.29 -9.69 -27.08
C THR A 405 -1.50 -10.05 -28.54
N GLY A 406 -0.66 -10.90 -29.12
CA GLY A 406 -0.87 -11.43 -30.45
C GLY A 406 -2.19 -12.22 -30.57
N SER A 407 -2.72 -12.71 -29.44
CA SER A 407 -3.97 -13.46 -29.34
C SER A 407 -5.13 -12.67 -28.71
N ASP A 408 -4.86 -11.56 -27.96
CA ASP A 408 -5.89 -10.80 -27.26
C ASP A 408 -6.08 -9.39 -27.84
N GLN A 409 -7.14 -9.27 -28.65
CA GLN A 409 -7.52 -8.00 -29.28
C GLN A 409 -7.92 -6.91 -28.28
N GLY A 410 -8.49 -7.28 -27.12
CA GLY A 410 -8.92 -6.35 -26.09
C GLY A 410 -7.74 -5.65 -25.43
N VAL A 411 -6.73 -6.40 -25.00
CA VAL A 411 -5.50 -5.85 -24.43
C VAL A 411 -4.71 -5.06 -25.48
N SER A 412 -4.59 -5.57 -26.70
CA SER A 412 -3.94 -4.87 -27.81
C SER A 412 -4.59 -3.50 -28.08
N ARG A 413 -5.91 -3.43 -28.07
CA ARG A 413 -6.66 -2.20 -28.26
C ARG A 413 -6.45 -1.22 -27.11
N TYR A 414 -6.40 -1.71 -25.85
CA TYR A 414 -6.11 -0.86 -24.69
C TYR A 414 -4.70 -0.26 -24.77
N LEU A 415 -3.73 -1.04 -25.23
CA LEU A 415 -2.33 -0.61 -25.45
C LEU A 415 -2.17 0.30 -26.67
N GLY A 416 -3.22 0.51 -27.50
CA GLY A 416 -3.13 1.26 -28.74
C GLY A 416 -2.20 0.60 -29.76
N TYR A 417 -2.10 -0.74 -29.74
CA TYR A 417 -1.19 -1.55 -30.57
C TYR A 417 0.31 -1.23 -30.39
N HIS A 418 0.68 -0.45 -29.36
CA HIS A 418 2.05 -0.17 -29.00
C HIS A 418 2.47 -1.00 -27.77
N PHE A 419 3.25 -2.04 -28.01
CA PHE A 419 3.64 -3.02 -27.00
C PHE A 419 4.88 -2.64 -26.19
N GLY A 420 5.10 -1.37 -25.93
CA GLY A 420 6.26 -0.95 -25.16
C GLY A 420 6.31 0.55 -24.88
N THR A 421 7.26 0.91 -24.04
CA THR A 421 7.58 2.30 -23.75
C THR A 421 8.51 2.85 -24.81
N ARG A 422 8.09 3.88 -25.52
CA ARG A 422 8.94 4.65 -26.44
C ARG A 422 9.64 5.74 -25.66
N THR A 423 10.98 5.74 -25.68
CA THR A 423 11.79 6.83 -25.13
C THR A 423 11.97 7.94 -26.16
N VAL A 424 11.82 9.18 -25.74
CA VAL A 424 11.85 10.37 -26.61
C VAL A 424 12.93 11.33 -26.14
N HIS A 425 13.95 11.56 -27.02
CA HIS A 425 14.98 12.56 -26.79
C HIS A 425 14.42 13.97 -27.05
N PRO A 426 14.81 15.01 -26.29
CA PRO A 426 15.80 15.04 -25.21
C PRO A 426 15.20 14.76 -23.80
N TYR A 427 13.91 14.52 -23.68
CA TYR A 427 13.21 14.45 -22.40
C TYR A 427 13.65 13.28 -21.52
N ASN A 428 13.95 12.12 -22.13
CA ASN A 428 14.52 10.96 -21.43
C ASN A 428 15.89 11.27 -20.80
N VAL A 429 16.76 12.01 -21.52
CA VAL A 429 18.07 12.43 -21.01
C VAL A 429 17.90 13.46 -19.88
N LEU A 430 16.97 14.39 -20.03
CA LEU A 430 16.66 15.38 -19.00
C LEU A 430 16.14 14.69 -17.72
N MET A 431 15.26 13.70 -17.84
CA MET A 431 14.75 12.93 -16.70
C MET A 431 15.86 12.10 -16.05
N ASN A 432 16.78 11.55 -16.86
CA ASN A 432 17.94 10.85 -16.31
C ASN A 432 18.84 11.80 -15.50
N LYS A 433 19.14 12.98 -15.99
CA LYS A 433 19.91 13.99 -15.22
C LYS A 433 19.18 14.38 -13.93
N TYR A 434 17.86 14.59 -14.03
CA TYR A 434 17.01 14.94 -12.89
C TYR A 434 17.11 13.93 -11.77
N GLN A 435 17.03 12.62 -12.07
CA GLN A 435 17.05 11.55 -11.06
C GLN A 435 18.40 11.39 -10.34
N HIS A 436 19.50 11.89 -10.90
CA HIS A 436 20.80 11.90 -10.23
C HIS A 436 20.98 13.10 -9.27
N ILE A 437 20.18 14.14 -9.44
CA ILE A 437 20.28 15.38 -8.64
C ILE A 437 19.25 15.38 -7.50
N LEU A 438 18.02 15.00 -7.82
CA LEU A 438 16.87 15.11 -6.90
C LEU A 438 16.34 13.71 -6.57
N TYR A 439 16.88 13.09 -5.54
CA TYR A 439 16.37 11.83 -4.99
C TYR A 439 16.40 11.87 -3.46
N LEU A 440 15.64 11.03 -2.81
CA LEU A 440 15.62 10.89 -1.36
C LEU A 440 16.69 9.88 -0.93
N PRO A 441 17.87 10.31 -0.45
CA PRO A 441 18.92 9.37 0.00
C PRO A 441 18.45 8.52 1.17
N GLY A 442 18.84 7.24 1.20
CA GLY A 442 18.49 6.31 2.27
C GLY A 442 18.78 6.84 3.69
N PRO A 443 19.98 7.40 3.98
CA PRO A 443 20.25 7.98 5.29
C PRO A 443 19.32 9.15 5.66
N VAL A 444 18.91 9.98 4.68
CA VAL A 444 17.95 11.07 4.91
C VAL A 444 16.56 10.49 5.20
N PHE A 445 16.16 9.46 4.48
CA PHE A 445 14.93 8.73 4.78
C PHE A 445 14.95 8.12 6.18
N GLY A 446 16.07 7.49 6.58
CA GLY A 446 16.29 6.99 7.95
C GLY A 446 16.16 8.07 9.02
N LEU A 447 16.73 9.24 8.77
CA LEU A 447 16.59 10.39 9.68
C LEU A 447 15.14 10.85 9.82
N ILE A 448 14.35 10.84 8.74
CA ILE A 448 12.92 11.16 8.76
C ILE A 448 12.17 10.14 9.63
N VAL A 449 12.43 8.83 9.44
CA VAL A 449 11.80 7.75 10.22
C VAL A 449 12.14 7.89 11.71
N LEU A 450 13.42 8.12 12.04
CA LEU A 450 13.87 8.32 13.42
C LEU A 450 13.27 9.57 14.05
N THR A 451 13.17 10.68 13.30
CA THR A 451 12.55 11.92 13.78
C THR A 451 11.09 11.69 14.16
N GLY A 452 10.35 10.91 13.35
CA GLY A 452 8.97 10.50 13.66
C GLY A 452 8.88 9.69 14.95
N LEU A 453 9.76 8.71 15.12
CA LEU A 453 9.84 7.86 16.31
C LEU A 453 10.16 8.69 17.57
N VAL A 454 11.21 9.51 17.52
CA VAL A 454 11.60 10.39 18.63
C VAL A 454 10.46 11.34 19.02
N GLY A 455 9.74 11.89 18.04
CA GLY A 455 8.56 12.72 18.28
C GLY A 455 7.42 12.01 19.01
N ILE A 456 7.27 10.70 18.81
CA ILE A 456 6.29 9.87 19.51
C ILE A 456 6.73 9.54 20.93
N LEU A 457 8.03 9.29 21.13
CA LEU A 457 8.60 8.91 22.42
C LEU A 457 8.68 10.08 23.42
N ILE A 458 8.89 11.31 22.95
CA ILE A 458 8.95 12.51 23.81
C ILE A 458 7.54 12.85 24.34
N PRO A 459 7.28 12.78 25.66
CA PRO A 459 5.93 12.95 26.22
C PRO A 459 5.27 14.29 25.86
N ARG A 460 6.04 15.38 25.85
CA ARG A 460 5.55 16.74 25.52
C ARG A 460 5.18 16.91 24.04
N ARG A 461 5.70 16.06 23.16
CA ARG A 461 5.48 16.10 21.69
C ARG A 461 4.60 14.97 21.19
N ARG A 462 4.26 14.02 22.07
CA ARG A 462 3.52 12.81 21.74
C ARG A 462 2.21 13.13 21.03
N SER A 463 2.04 12.49 19.88
CA SER A 463 0.85 12.62 19.04
C SER A 463 0.34 11.24 18.64
N SER A 464 -0.88 10.92 19.00
CA SER A 464 -1.53 9.66 18.56
C SER A 464 -1.64 9.58 17.03
N ALA A 465 -1.78 10.72 16.35
CA ALA A 465 -1.77 10.79 14.89
C ALA A 465 -0.38 10.45 14.31
N ALA A 466 0.70 10.98 14.93
CA ALA A 466 2.05 10.63 14.53
C ALA A 466 2.34 9.14 14.75
N ALA A 467 1.88 8.58 15.88
CA ALA A 467 2.02 7.15 16.16
C ALA A 467 1.25 6.28 15.14
N LEU A 468 0.00 6.64 14.80
CA LEU A 468 -0.77 5.95 13.77
C LEU A 468 -0.02 5.93 12.44
N LEU A 469 0.44 7.08 11.97
CA LEU A 469 1.12 7.22 10.68
C LEU A 469 2.46 6.48 10.67
N TRP A 470 3.24 6.59 11.74
CA TRP A 470 4.54 5.93 11.85
C TRP A 470 4.40 4.40 11.89
N VAL A 471 3.50 3.87 12.74
CA VAL A 471 3.24 2.43 12.82
C VAL A 471 2.72 1.90 11.47
N SER A 472 1.83 2.65 10.81
CA SER A 472 1.35 2.28 9.45
C SER A 472 2.49 2.20 8.45
N ALA A 473 3.42 3.17 8.48
CA ALA A 473 4.58 3.17 7.59
C ALA A 473 5.50 1.96 7.83
N VAL A 474 5.77 1.63 9.10
CA VAL A 474 6.57 0.45 9.46
C VAL A 474 5.90 -0.84 8.97
N ILE A 475 4.59 -0.98 9.14
CA ILE A 475 3.85 -2.15 8.63
C ILE A 475 4.01 -2.28 7.11
N ILE A 476 3.84 -1.18 6.36
CA ILE A 476 3.95 -1.16 4.90
C ILE A 476 5.38 -1.49 4.44
N MET A 477 6.40 -1.14 5.20
CA MET A 477 7.80 -1.46 4.86
C MET A 477 8.18 -2.91 5.22
N VAL A 478 7.74 -3.39 6.39
CA VAL A 478 8.17 -4.69 6.92
C VAL A 478 7.38 -5.84 6.30
N LEU A 479 6.07 -5.68 6.10
CA LEU A 479 5.20 -6.79 5.68
C LEU A 479 5.57 -7.39 4.32
N PRO A 480 5.82 -6.60 3.25
CA PRO A 480 6.23 -7.16 1.96
C PRO A 480 7.59 -7.88 2.04
N THR A 481 8.52 -7.34 2.83
CA THR A 481 9.83 -7.94 3.07
C THR A 481 9.71 -9.27 3.81
N ALA A 482 8.79 -9.36 4.77
CA ALA A 482 8.52 -10.60 5.50
C ALA A 482 7.85 -11.67 4.61
N GLU A 483 7.00 -11.26 3.69
CA GLU A 483 6.24 -12.15 2.82
C GLU A 483 7.06 -12.65 1.62
N HIS A 484 7.88 -11.78 1.01
CA HIS A 484 8.60 -12.11 -0.22
C HIS A 484 10.04 -11.60 -0.23
N GLU A 485 10.29 -10.38 -0.69
CA GLU A 485 11.62 -9.76 -0.77
C GLU A 485 11.52 -8.25 -0.61
N TYR A 486 12.64 -7.64 -0.19
CA TYR A 486 12.76 -6.19 -0.24
C TYR A 486 12.78 -5.70 -1.69
N THR A 487 11.99 -4.66 -1.93
CA THR A 487 12.05 -3.86 -3.16
C THR A 487 11.76 -2.42 -2.78
N TYR A 488 12.56 -1.47 -3.26
CA TYR A 488 12.38 -0.05 -2.92
C TYR A 488 10.97 0.46 -3.26
N ARG A 489 10.34 -0.09 -4.27
CA ARG A 489 8.94 0.12 -4.64
C ARG A 489 7.97 0.01 -3.45
N TYR A 490 8.25 -0.87 -2.50
CA TYR A 490 7.40 -1.07 -1.32
C TYR A 490 7.64 -0.02 -0.22
N VAL A 491 8.76 0.71 -0.29
CA VAL A 491 9.09 1.79 0.65
C VAL A 491 8.37 3.09 0.29
N ILE A 492 8.21 3.37 -1.01
CA ILE A 492 7.67 4.65 -1.48
C ILE A 492 6.27 4.95 -0.90
N PRO A 493 5.32 3.99 -0.78
CA PRO A 493 4.03 4.26 -0.15
C PRO A 493 4.11 4.63 1.35
N ALA A 494 5.22 4.31 2.03
CA ALA A 494 5.45 4.70 3.41
C ALA A 494 5.97 6.15 3.55
N VAL A 495 6.61 6.71 2.51
CA VAL A 495 7.22 8.06 2.53
C VAL A 495 6.24 9.15 2.98
N PRO A 496 5.01 9.27 2.44
CA PRO A 496 4.04 10.27 2.91
C PRO A 496 3.73 10.15 4.40
N LEU A 497 3.64 8.92 4.89
CA LEU A 497 3.28 8.62 6.28
C LEU A 497 4.40 9.02 7.24
N VAL A 498 5.65 8.65 6.95
CA VAL A 498 6.80 9.01 7.80
C VAL A 498 7.09 10.51 7.74
N CYS A 499 6.94 11.16 6.58
CA CYS A 499 7.07 12.61 6.46
C CYS A 499 6.03 13.34 7.33
N MET A 500 4.78 12.89 7.33
CA MET A 500 3.76 13.44 8.22
C MET A 500 4.10 13.17 9.70
N ALA A 501 4.52 11.96 10.06
CA ALA A 501 4.86 11.60 11.43
C ALA A 501 6.04 12.45 11.96
N ALA A 502 7.11 12.58 11.16
CA ALA A 502 8.27 13.41 11.48
C ALA A 502 7.91 14.89 11.63
N ALA A 503 7.12 15.43 10.70
CA ALA A 503 6.68 16.82 10.77
C ALA A 503 5.83 17.08 12.04
N LEU A 504 4.97 16.14 12.43
CA LEU A 504 4.16 16.25 13.63
C LEU A 504 4.98 16.28 14.94
N ALA A 505 6.24 15.82 14.95
CA ALA A 505 7.16 15.97 16.07
C ALA A 505 7.47 17.45 16.38
N PHE A 506 7.35 18.34 15.40
CA PHE A 506 7.62 19.79 15.51
C PHE A 506 6.35 20.63 15.74
N ARG A 507 5.17 19.98 15.96
CA ARG A 507 3.95 20.73 16.28
C ARG A 507 4.10 21.50 17.59
N LYS A 508 3.52 22.69 17.66
CA LYS A 508 3.46 23.44 18.93
C LYS A 508 2.54 22.69 19.90
N PRO A 509 2.98 22.46 21.17
CA PRO A 509 2.13 21.85 22.19
C PRO A 509 0.84 22.67 22.39
N ASP A 510 -0.29 21.99 22.60
CA ASP A 510 -1.54 22.66 22.92
C ASP A 510 -1.42 23.23 24.36
N ARG A 511 -1.39 24.56 24.49
CA ARG A 511 -1.35 25.27 25.79
C ARG A 511 -2.55 24.96 26.70
N ARG A 512 -3.61 24.32 26.17
CA ARG A 512 -4.82 23.93 26.94
C ARG A 512 -4.66 22.64 27.74
N ALA A 513 -3.57 21.92 27.61
CA ALA A 513 -3.28 20.70 28.37
C ALA A 513 -2.33 20.93 29.55
N ALA A 514 -2.06 22.17 29.94
CA ALA A 514 -1.48 22.42 31.23
C ALA A 514 -2.49 22.02 32.32
N PRO A 515 -2.13 21.13 33.27
CA PRO A 515 -3.05 20.73 34.33
C PRO A 515 -3.53 21.97 35.08
N ALA A 516 -4.83 22.06 35.35
CA ALA A 516 -5.46 23.05 36.21
C ALA A 516 -4.96 23.00 37.68
N ALA A 517 -3.82 22.32 37.95
CA ALA A 517 -3.19 22.18 39.25
C ALA A 517 -2.46 23.42 39.74
N ALA A 518 -2.31 24.48 38.92
CA ALA A 518 -1.69 25.72 39.33
C ALA A 518 -2.67 26.83 39.72
N ALA A 519 -3.98 26.58 39.63
CA ALA A 519 -5.00 27.59 39.93
C ALA A 519 -5.62 27.46 41.34
N THR A 520 -5.19 26.50 42.16
CA THR A 520 -5.75 26.25 43.50
C THR A 520 -4.87 26.80 44.65
N SER A 521 -3.82 27.57 44.35
CA SER A 521 -3.00 28.21 45.40
C SER A 521 -3.11 29.75 45.49
N ALA A 522 -4.04 30.35 44.73
CA ALA A 522 -4.43 31.75 44.98
C ALA A 522 -5.71 31.75 45.84
N GLY A 523 -5.52 31.76 47.15
CA GLY A 523 -6.60 32.01 48.08
C GLY A 523 -7.26 33.37 47.79
N PRO A 524 -8.57 33.53 48.10
CA PRO A 524 -9.27 34.77 47.79
C PRO A 524 -8.68 35.93 48.60
N ALA A 525 -8.20 36.94 47.89
CA ALA A 525 -7.80 38.23 48.48
C ALA A 525 -9.03 38.83 49.15
N ALA A 526 -8.90 39.04 50.46
CA ALA A 526 -9.87 39.71 51.30
C ALA A 526 -10.05 41.15 50.84
N VAL A 527 -11.27 41.50 50.47
CA VAL A 527 -11.69 42.89 50.26
C VAL A 527 -11.98 43.46 51.64
N GLY A 528 -11.14 44.44 52.06
CA GLY A 528 -11.31 45.20 53.28
C GLY A 528 -12.45 46.19 53.15
N GLY A 529 -13.34 46.23 54.14
CA GLY A 529 -14.28 47.31 54.43
C GLY A 529 -14.12 47.74 55.90
N PRO A 530 -14.38 49.03 56.26
CA PRO A 530 -13.86 49.65 57.48
C PRO A 530 -14.75 49.36 58.70
N GLY A 531 -14.05 49.39 59.89
CA GLY A 531 -14.57 49.11 61.19
C GLY A 531 -15.55 50.10 61.78
N PRO A 532 -15.95 49.91 63.06
CA PRO A 532 -15.23 50.56 64.17
C PRO A 532 -15.25 49.78 65.50
N ALA A 533 -14.18 50.16 66.25
CA ALA A 533 -14.01 50.42 67.68
C ALA A 533 -14.52 49.48 68.78
N ALA A 534 -13.60 49.30 69.73
CA ALA A 534 -13.65 49.30 71.16
C ALA A 534 -13.70 48.02 71.98
N GLY A 535 -12.64 47.81 72.68
CA GLY A 535 -12.55 47.61 74.06
C GLY A 535 -12.37 46.21 74.63
N PRO A 536 -11.75 46.16 75.79
CA PRO A 536 -10.66 45.22 76.01
C PRO A 536 -10.97 44.18 77.11
N ALA A 537 -10.03 43.29 77.30
CA ALA A 537 -9.66 42.64 78.53
C ALA A 537 -9.60 41.11 78.55
N SER A 538 -8.43 40.74 78.95
CA SER A 538 -7.96 39.82 80.04
C SER A 538 -7.90 38.33 79.68
N ALA A 539 -6.76 37.87 79.62
CA ALA A 539 -5.91 37.22 80.60
C ALA A 539 -6.00 35.68 80.66
N ALA A 540 -4.81 35.15 80.78
CA ALA A 540 -4.41 33.88 81.37
C ALA A 540 -4.72 32.62 80.60
N GLY A 541 -3.94 31.68 80.42
CA GLY A 541 -2.68 31.23 80.97
C GLY A 541 -2.38 29.87 80.46
N SER A 542 -1.12 29.68 80.40
CA SER A 542 -0.35 28.50 80.81
C SER A 542 -0.56 27.15 80.13
N ASP A 543 0.47 26.74 79.60
CA ASP A 543 1.43 25.67 79.91
C ASP A 543 1.29 24.34 79.16
N SER A 544 2.37 24.05 78.60
CA SER A 544 3.32 22.94 78.84
C SER A 544 3.15 21.68 77.99
N ALA A 545 4.09 21.46 77.20
CA ALA A 545 5.21 20.51 77.32
C ALA A 545 4.93 19.14 76.61
N ALA A 546 5.72 18.87 75.62
CA ALA A 546 6.89 18.00 75.66
C ALA A 546 6.60 16.47 75.40
N GLY A 547 7.47 15.91 74.64
CA GLY A 547 7.91 14.51 74.67
C GLY A 547 7.57 13.75 73.41
N SER A 548 8.44 13.58 72.47
CA SER A 548 9.65 12.75 72.36
C SER A 548 9.36 11.24 72.19
N ASP A 549 9.99 10.72 71.13
CA ASP A 549 10.72 9.45 70.99
C ASP A 549 10.00 8.20 70.51
N SER A 550 10.44 7.74 69.37
CA SER A 550 11.41 6.64 69.12
C SER A 550 10.83 5.22 68.93
N ALA A 551 11.31 4.68 67.86
CA ALA A 551 11.96 3.38 67.67
C ALA A 551 11.15 2.10 67.49
N ALA A 552 11.37 1.52 66.32
CA ALA A 552 11.97 0.18 66.07
C ALA A 552 11.26 -1.11 66.57
N GLY A 553 11.30 -2.08 65.66
CA GLY A 553 11.26 -3.51 66.00
C GLY A 553 10.37 -4.32 65.03
N SER A 554 10.93 -4.89 64.02
CA SER A 554 11.20 -6.32 63.71
C SER A 554 10.31 -7.33 64.49
N ASP A 555 9.64 -8.22 63.74
CA ASP A 555 9.98 -9.62 63.65
C ASP A 555 8.86 -10.46 63.01
N SER A 556 9.29 -11.31 62.09
CA SER A 556 8.90 -12.65 61.67
C SER A 556 7.78 -13.39 62.42
N ALA A 557 6.88 -14.03 61.66
CA ALA A 557 6.56 -15.47 61.82
C ALA A 557 5.64 -15.97 60.70
N SER A 558 6.13 -16.89 59.92
CA SER A 558 5.62 -18.12 59.37
C SER A 558 4.17 -18.54 59.71
N GLY A 559 3.42 -18.90 58.70
CA GLY A 559 2.15 -19.62 58.81
C GLY A 559 1.73 -20.23 57.46
N SER A 560 2.09 -21.49 57.32
CA SER A 560 1.65 -22.46 56.29
C SER A 560 0.15 -22.68 56.37
N ALA A 561 -0.53 -22.76 55.21
CA ALA A 561 -1.59 -23.74 54.94
C ALA A 561 -2.17 -23.56 53.52
N ALA A 562 -1.95 -24.58 52.71
CA ALA A 562 -2.91 -25.39 51.98
C ALA A 562 -3.57 -24.79 50.72
N ASP A 563 -3.16 -25.35 49.60
CA ASP A 563 -3.86 -25.41 48.31
C ASP A 563 -5.25 -26.08 48.43
N PRO A 564 -6.16 -25.72 47.57
CA PRO A 564 -7.11 -26.70 47.06
C PRO A 564 -6.96 -26.93 45.55
N GLU A 565 -6.97 -28.20 45.25
CA GLU A 565 -6.95 -28.94 44.02
C GLU A 565 -8.05 -28.53 43.01
N PRO A 566 -7.83 -28.66 41.69
CA PRO A 566 -8.81 -28.37 40.65
C PRO A 566 -9.71 -29.57 40.37
N PRO A 567 -10.97 -29.38 39.92
CA PRO A 567 -11.88 -30.46 39.62
C PRO A 567 -11.61 -31.13 38.26
N ALA A 568 -11.88 -32.42 38.28
CA ALA A 568 -11.61 -33.47 37.32
C ALA A 568 -12.31 -33.30 35.95
N ARG A 569 -11.64 -33.77 34.90
CA ARG A 569 -12.14 -34.12 33.58
C ARG A 569 -13.20 -35.25 33.66
N PRO A 570 -14.21 -35.25 32.77
CA PRO A 570 -14.92 -36.48 32.46
C PRO A 570 -14.26 -37.22 31.29
N THR A 571 -14.08 -38.49 31.49
CA THR A 571 -13.63 -39.55 30.60
C THR A 571 -14.70 -39.95 29.59
N PRO A 572 -14.32 -40.52 28.42
CA PRO A 572 -15.24 -40.81 27.34
C PRO A 572 -15.92 -42.17 27.49
N ALA A 573 -17.17 -42.23 27.10
CA ALA A 573 -17.94 -43.46 27.04
C ALA A 573 -17.77 -44.19 25.70
N THR A 574 -17.62 -45.45 25.85
CA THR A 574 -17.34 -46.62 25.04
C THR A 574 -18.34 -46.85 23.90
N GLN A 575 -17.77 -47.37 22.83
CA GLN A 575 -18.30 -48.07 21.67
C GLN A 575 -19.62 -48.86 21.84
N ALA A 576 -20.43 -48.82 20.80
CA ALA A 576 -21.22 -49.97 20.35
C ALA A 576 -21.38 -49.92 18.82
N ALA A 577 -20.84 -50.90 18.15
CA ALA A 577 -21.21 -51.36 16.80
C ALA A 577 -21.82 -52.74 16.97
N PRO A 578 -22.31 -53.43 15.92
CA PRO A 578 -23.06 -53.09 14.72
C PRO A 578 -24.33 -53.95 14.55
N ALA A 579 -25.18 -53.64 13.58
CA ALA A 579 -26.13 -54.64 13.04
C ALA A 579 -26.46 -54.33 11.57
N THR A 580 -25.95 -55.19 10.70
CA THR A 580 -26.58 -56.03 9.67
C THR A 580 -27.51 -55.36 8.65
N GLU A 581 -27.05 -55.44 7.42
CA GLU A 581 -27.84 -55.49 6.18
C GLU A 581 -28.95 -56.61 6.23
N PRO A 582 -30.00 -56.56 5.37
CA PRO A 582 -29.82 -57.07 4.00
C PRO A 582 -30.75 -56.46 2.90
N GLY A 583 -30.31 -56.65 1.67
CA GLY A 583 -31.19 -57.15 0.61
C GLY A 583 -31.58 -56.21 -0.48
N SER A 584 -30.86 -56.30 -1.59
CA SER A 584 -31.28 -56.59 -2.99
C SER A 584 -32.47 -55.86 -3.59
N SER A 585 -32.24 -55.16 -4.68
CA SER A 585 -32.69 -55.62 -6.00
C SER A 585 -32.26 -54.65 -7.10
N ALA A 586 -31.76 -55.27 -8.12
CA ALA A 586 -31.38 -54.78 -9.42
C ALA A 586 -32.57 -54.13 -10.16
N GLU A 587 -32.28 -53.11 -10.97
CA GLU A 587 -32.84 -53.05 -12.36
C GLU A 587 -32.09 -51.95 -13.14
N SER A 588 -31.28 -52.41 -14.06
CA SER A 588 -31.25 -52.18 -15.51
C SER A 588 -31.14 -50.75 -16.02
N ALA A 589 -30.00 -50.51 -16.64
CA ALA A 589 -29.76 -49.52 -17.66
C ALA A 589 -30.63 -49.78 -18.92
N PRO A 590 -30.75 -48.78 -19.82
CA PRO A 590 -30.13 -49.07 -21.10
C PRO A 590 -29.26 -47.94 -21.65
N GLN A 591 -28.18 -48.38 -22.25
CA GLN A 591 -27.37 -47.72 -23.26
C GLN A 591 -28.21 -47.40 -24.50
N ALA A 592 -27.90 -46.29 -25.17
CA ALA A 592 -28.09 -46.12 -26.59
C ALA A 592 -27.06 -45.17 -27.17
N GLU A 593 -26.06 -45.70 -27.79
CA GLU A 593 -25.39 -45.20 -28.99
C GLU A 593 -26.10 -45.80 -30.23
N PRO A 594 -25.69 -45.43 -31.46
CA PRO A 594 -25.48 -44.16 -32.17
C PRO A 594 -26.28 -44.09 -33.48
N ALA A 595 -26.30 -42.98 -34.17
CA ALA A 595 -26.64 -42.99 -35.59
C ALA A 595 -25.80 -41.96 -36.36
N ALA A 596 -24.98 -42.52 -37.22
CA ALA A 596 -24.29 -41.90 -38.33
C ALA A 596 -25.25 -41.66 -39.52
N GLN A 597 -24.90 -40.71 -40.37
CA GLN A 597 -24.96 -40.71 -41.85
C GLN A 597 -24.73 -39.28 -42.32
N ALA A 598 -23.68 -38.98 -43.06
CA ALA A 598 -23.22 -39.33 -44.40
C ALA A 598 -23.80 -38.38 -45.48
N GLY A 599 -22.91 -37.87 -46.27
CA GLY A 599 -23.16 -37.16 -47.53
C GLY A 599 -21.99 -36.22 -47.82
N SER A 600 -20.95 -36.66 -48.39
CA SER A 600 -20.47 -36.96 -49.75
C SER A 600 -20.04 -35.68 -50.47
N VAL A 601 -18.70 -35.55 -50.64
CA VAL A 601 -17.92 -35.69 -51.88
C VAL A 601 -18.09 -34.53 -52.89
N VAL A 602 -17.01 -33.79 -53.11
CA VAL A 602 -16.44 -33.58 -54.44
C VAL A 602 -14.94 -33.29 -54.33
N SER A 603 -14.19 -34.13 -54.99
CA SER A 603 -12.77 -34.08 -55.29
C SER A 603 -12.49 -33.07 -56.40
N ALA A 604 -11.31 -32.40 -56.32
CA ALA A 604 -10.54 -32.04 -57.51
C ALA A 604 -9.10 -31.69 -57.09
N GLU A 605 -8.17 -32.56 -57.33
CA GLU A 605 -6.78 -32.33 -57.74
C GLU A 605 -6.68 -32.52 -59.24
N PRO A 606 -5.55 -32.21 -59.95
CA PRO A 606 -4.37 -31.38 -59.68
C PRO A 606 -3.98 -30.48 -60.88
N ALA A 607 -3.01 -29.57 -60.68
CA ALA A 607 -2.15 -29.14 -61.80
C ALA A 607 -0.78 -28.67 -61.30
N THR A 608 0.16 -29.40 -61.68
CA THR A 608 1.62 -29.34 -61.84
C THR A 608 2.22 -28.02 -62.31
N SER A 609 3.53 -27.88 -61.90
CA SER A 609 4.70 -27.20 -62.52
C SER A 609 4.96 -25.81 -61.96
N ALA A 610 6.19 -25.37 -61.58
CA ALA A 610 7.53 -25.73 -62.02
C ALA A 610 8.52 -25.13 -60.98
N GLU A 611 9.56 -25.86 -60.70
CA GLU A 611 10.84 -25.31 -60.15
C GLU A 611 11.51 -24.37 -61.15
N PRO A 612 12.32 -23.43 -60.70
CA PRO A 612 13.72 -23.49 -61.13
C PRO A 612 14.72 -23.44 -60.00
N LYS A 613 15.70 -24.31 -60.10
CA LYS A 613 17.01 -24.34 -59.46
C LYS A 613 17.73 -23.02 -59.65
N ALA A 614 18.30 -22.48 -58.57
CA ALA A 614 19.45 -21.61 -58.67
C ALA A 614 20.46 -22.01 -57.58
N GLN A 615 21.61 -22.26 -58.09
CA GLN A 615 22.88 -22.77 -57.56
C GLN A 615 23.38 -22.04 -56.30
N ALA A 616 23.93 -22.86 -55.44
CA ALA A 616 24.82 -22.47 -54.36
C ALA A 616 26.12 -21.80 -54.86
N GLU A 617 26.41 -20.60 -54.44
CA GLU A 617 27.75 -20.08 -54.38
C GLU A 617 28.14 -19.85 -52.91
N ARG A 618 29.19 -20.55 -52.48
CA ARG A 618 29.94 -20.30 -51.25
C ARG A 618 30.79 -19.03 -51.46
N PRO A 619 30.80 -18.08 -50.51
CA PRO A 619 31.90 -17.15 -50.43
C PRO A 619 33.03 -17.73 -49.57
N THR A 620 34.19 -17.62 -50.11
CA THR A 620 35.54 -17.87 -49.69
C THR A 620 35.87 -17.24 -48.35
N GLN A 621 36.73 -17.97 -47.59
CA GLN A 621 37.40 -17.51 -46.39
C GLN A 621 38.13 -16.19 -46.66
N ALA A 622 37.90 -15.18 -45.82
CA ALA A 622 38.70 -14.00 -45.71
C ALA A 622 39.39 -14.00 -44.33
N GLU A 623 40.69 -14.00 -44.41
CA GLU A 623 41.81 -13.74 -43.53
C GLU A 623 41.49 -13.14 -42.15
N GLN A 624 42.07 -13.78 -41.13
CA GLN A 624 42.29 -13.25 -39.79
C GLN A 624 43.33 -12.10 -39.86
N PRO A 625 43.12 -10.97 -39.18
CA PRO A 625 44.19 -10.00 -38.95
C PRO A 625 45.08 -10.46 -37.79
N THR A 626 46.34 -10.46 -38.06
CA THR A 626 47.52 -10.64 -37.24
C THR A 626 47.48 -9.84 -35.94
N GLN A 627 47.84 -10.50 -34.84
CA GLN A 627 48.13 -9.89 -33.55
C GLN A 627 49.34 -8.94 -33.69
N ALA A 628 49.15 -7.70 -33.30
CA ALA A 628 50.24 -6.75 -33.10
C ALA A 628 50.77 -6.87 -31.66
N GLU A 629 52.08 -7.09 -31.53
CA GLU A 629 52.86 -7.05 -30.29
C GLU A 629 52.76 -5.68 -29.59
N PRO A 630 52.74 -5.64 -28.24
CA PRO A 630 52.82 -4.37 -27.51
C PRO A 630 54.27 -3.88 -27.40
N PRO A 631 54.50 -2.54 -27.39
CA PRO A 631 55.82 -1.97 -27.24
C PRO A 631 56.34 -2.13 -25.81
N LYS A 632 57.62 -2.56 -25.72
CA LYS A 632 58.43 -2.57 -24.50
C LYS A 632 58.78 -1.14 -24.09
N GLY A 633 58.60 -0.85 -22.79
CA GLY A 633 59.28 0.22 -22.10
C GLY A 633 58.41 1.35 -21.57
N ALA A 634 57.99 1.23 -20.32
CA ALA A 634 57.78 2.37 -19.41
C ALA A 634 57.86 1.86 -17.96
N GLU A 635 58.78 2.46 -17.22
CA GLU A 635 59.23 2.18 -15.87
C GLU A 635 58.09 2.29 -14.84
N ARG A 636 58.12 1.41 -13.84
CA ARG A 636 57.29 1.47 -12.62
C ARG A 636 57.81 2.58 -11.71
N PRO A 637 56.97 3.41 -11.14
CA PRO A 637 57.33 4.13 -9.91
C PRO A 637 57.06 3.26 -8.67
N ALA A 638 57.94 3.43 -7.69
CA ALA A 638 58.07 2.71 -6.44
C ALA A 638 56.85 2.82 -5.51
N GLN A 639 56.56 1.71 -4.84
CA GLN A 639 55.71 1.62 -3.68
C GLN A 639 56.31 2.42 -2.52
N ALA A 640 55.52 3.31 -1.91
CA ALA A 640 55.79 3.91 -0.60
C ALA A 640 55.01 3.13 0.45
N GLU A 641 55.71 2.59 1.45
CA GLU A 641 55.19 2.02 2.69
C GLU A 641 54.57 3.11 3.57
N PRO A 642 53.54 2.77 4.36
CA PRO A 642 53.02 3.68 5.37
C PRO A 642 53.82 3.61 6.68
N PRO A 643 53.99 4.72 7.39
CA PRO A 643 54.65 4.72 8.72
C PRO A 643 53.71 4.29 9.84
N ALA A 644 54.32 3.82 10.91
CA ALA A 644 53.88 3.19 12.13
C ALA A 644 52.65 3.81 12.84
#